data_573e4530f2ca836a9f0c4c5330a79066
#
_entry.id   573e4530f2ca836a9f0c4c5330a79066
#
_cell.length_a   1.000
_cell.length_b   1.000
_cell.length_c   1.000
_cell.angle_alpha   90.00
_cell.angle_beta   90.00
_cell.angle_gamma   90.00
#
_symmetry.space_group_name_H-M   'P 1'
#
loop_
_entity.id
_entity.type
_entity.pdbx_description
1 polymer ?
#
loop_
_entity_poly.entity_id
_entity_poly.type
_entity_poly.pdbx_seq_one_letter_code
_entity_poly.pdbx_strand_id
1 'polypeptide(L)'
;MSPKRRFVSWTLAVVSALAFVVGASAQQVARAVSQAVVTAENPIFAPQDPPPQQQQQDPEAAPGRGGRANQAPAPRPYDQVITKTAKTDDGIFKIHRIGDTLFYEIPKAQLNKDFLWNTQIKKTTIGAGYGGQNAGSRVVRWMPKGDRVLLLNIDYSVVADTSTPIAMAVDDANYPAIIRAFNVAAYSPSGDPVIEVTSLFMTDVPEFSVRGRIGGRGYDATRSFMEKAVSFPENINVEITQTFTGGADPAAGGGGGGRAAAARGMRGSSGTVLTHHSMVKLPDKPMMARLFDERVGYFTQGLTDYGTDEHRSVAKRYIARYRLEKKDPNAEVSEPVKPIVYYVDPATPKKWVPYVIKGIQDWQVAFEAAGFKNAILAKEAPANDPDWSAEDARYSVIRWLPSTTENASGPHIHDPRTGEILEADIQYYHNVQNLAKNWYFVQVGPLDPRARQLPLPDDLMGELMRYVVAHEVGHTLGFQHNMKASSTYTIAQVRDKNWVKQNGHTPTLMDYSRFNYVAQPEDGIDPVDLIPKIGPYDKWATMWGYKPIPGAKTPDEEKPTLDKWAREQDQKAYLRFSTEGHNGADPGDETEAVGDSDAVAATRLGIKNLARVSEMLLGATSTKVGDPWNELEEVYGRMVSQWTTEMNHVARVVGGFNSQQKHIGQEGVRFVSVAKEKQSEAVQFLLQNAFQTPMFMIRPEILRRIQVTGVVDRVRTAQNSIMGNLLQAARLDRMVEQAALDGPTAYMPVQFLAELRKGVWAELAKPGTAIDIYRRNLQRSYLGTIDDRLNGNTEPSDEIRALLRGELRALDVEIQAGMAGTTDTATRRHLQDTRDQVTTILDPRAMRTRTPDPAAAGRGGRGGVR
;
A
#
# COMPACT_ATOMS: atom_id res chain seq x y z
N MET A 1 -38.18 64.24 -10.15
CA MET A 1 -37.18 63.25 -9.85
C MET A 1 -37.12 62.19 -10.93
N SER A 2 -36.02 62.15 -11.68
CA SER A 2 -35.86 61.46 -12.94
C SER A 2 -35.77 59.93 -12.78
N PRO A 3 -36.30 59.14 -13.73
CA PRO A 3 -36.28 57.66 -13.70
C PRO A 3 -34.89 57.00 -13.75
N LYS A 4 -33.81 57.75 -14.02
CA LYS A 4 -32.46 57.25 -14.17
C LYS A 4 -31.77 56.80 -12.85
N ARG A 5 -32.25 57.20 -11.66
CA ARG A 5 -31.67 56.80 -10.38
C ARG A 5 -32.16 55.43 -9.86
N ARG A 6 -33.26 54.86 -10.37
CA ARG A 6 -33.74 53.55 -9.96
C ARG A 6 -33.09 52.36 -10.70
N PHE A 7 -32.53 52.61 -11.87
CA PHE A 7 -31.88 51.56 -12.68
C PHE A 7 -30.46 51.24 -12.20
N VAL A 8 -29.74 52.23 -11.69
CA VAL A 8 -28.38 52.02 -11.19
C VAL A 8 -28.34 51.26 -9.85
N SER A 9 -29.38 51.41 -8.99
CA SER A 9 -29.46 50.69 -7.73
C SER A 9 -29.78 49.19 -7.90
N TRP A 10 -30.47 48.84 -8.96
CA TRP A 10 -30.80 47.41 -9.23
C TRP A 10 -29.62 46.66 -9.88
N THR A 11 -28.85 47.33 -10.70
CA THR A 11 -27.67 46.74 -11.36
C THR A 11 -26.54 46.44 -10.35
N LEU A 12 -26.36 47.34 -9.38
CA LEU A 12 -25.37 47.14 -8.31
C LEU A 12 -25.76 46.02 -7.33
N ALA A 13 -27.08 45.84 -7.05
CA ALA A 13 -27.55 44.78 -6.19
C ALA A 13 -27.42 43.39 -6.84
N VAL A 14 -27.65 43.29 -8.17
CA VAL A 14 -27.53 42.04 -8.92
C VAL A 14 -26.05 41.64 -9.10
N VAL A 15 -25.16 42.61 -9.36
CA VAL A 15 -23.70 42.35 -9.48
C VAL A 15 -23.11 41.96 -8.12
N SER A 16 -23.58 42.56 -7.01
CA SER A 16 -23.15 42.16 -5.66
C SER A 16 -23.67 40.77 -5.26
N ALA A 17 -24.89 40.37 -5.67
CA ALA A 17 -25.43 39.04 -5.40
C ALA A 17 -24.74 37.94 -6.23
N LEU A 18 -24.41 38.23 -7.50
CA LEU A 18 -23.63 37.30 -8.34
C LEU A 18 -22.19 37.15 -7.87
N ALA A 19 -21.55 38.23 -7.37
CA ALA A 19 -20.21 38.13 -6.78
C ALA A 19 -20.18 37.32 -5.47
N PHE A 20 -21.27 37.32 -4.67
CA PHE A 20 -21.38 36.50 -3.46
C PHE A 20 -21.62 35.03 -3.74
N VAL A 21 -22.35 34.67 -4.79
CA VAL A 21 -22.63 33.27 -5.17
C VAL A 21 -21.39 32.62 -5.81
N VAL A 22 -20.63 33.36 -6.62
CA VAL A 22 -19.38 32.87 -7.21
C VAL A 22 -18.28 32.76 -6.15
N GLY A 23 -18.24 33.65 -5.16
CA GLY A 23 -17.29 33.59 -4.04
C GLY A 23 -17.53 32.41 -3.11
N ALA A 24 -18.79 32.04 -2.83
CA ALA A 24 -19.13 30.90 -1.99
C ALA A 24 -18.82 29.56 -2.66
N SER A 25 -19.04 29.45 -3.97
CA SER A 25 -18.69 28.24 -4.72
C SER A 25 -17.18 28.03 -4.85
N ALA A 26 -16.40 29.10 -5.05
CA ALA A 26 -14.95 29.02 -5.11
C ALA A 26 -14.31 28.63 -3.77
N GLN A 27 -14.86 29.09 -2.65
CA GLN A 27 -14.41 28.68 -1.32
C GLN A 27 -14.80 27.23 -0.98
N GLN A 28 -15.94 26.75 -1.44
CA GLN A 28 -16.33 25.33 -1.26
C GLN A 28 -15.48 24.39 -2.13
N VAL A 29 -15.19 24.77 -3.36
CA VAL A 29 -14.29 24.02 -4.25
C VAL A 29 -12.86 24.04 -3.72
N ALA A 30 -12.37 25.18 -3.24
CA ALA A 30 -11.04 25.27 -2.62
C ALA A 30 -10.94 24.45 -1.33
N ARG A 31 -12.02 24.37 -0.51
CA ARG A 31 -12.05 23.47 0.65
C ARG A 31 -12.14 22.01 0.26
N ALA A 32 -12.91 21.65 -0.76
CA ALA A 32 -12.99 20.28 -1.25
C ALA A 32 -11.68 19.81 -1.87
N VAL A 33 -11.01 20.66 -2.66
CA VAL A 33 -9.69 20.38 -3.24
C VAL A 33 -8.61 20.33 -2.16
N SER A 34 -8.65 21.21 -1.16
CA SER A 34 -7.72 21.17 -0.02
C SER A 34 -7.91 19.91 0.84
N GLN A 35 -9.14 19.44 1.05
CA GLN A 35 -9.39 18.18 1.75
C GLN A 35 -9.04 16.94 0.91
N ALA A 36 -9.23 16.98 -0.40
CA ALA A 36 -8.87 15.87 -1.29
C ALA A 36 -7.35 15.69 -1.43
N VAL A 37 -6.57 16.78 -1.39
CA VAL A 37 -5.10 16.74 -1.46
C VAL A 37 -4.49 16.26 -0.12
N VAL A 38 -5.14 16.52 1.01
CA VAL A 38 -4.67 16.06 2.34
C VAL A 38 -4.99 14.59 2.61
N THR A 39 -5.94 13.96 1.89
CA THR A 39 -6.34 12.56 2.10
C THR A 39 -5.59 11.55 1.21
N ALA A 40 -4.71 11.99 0.31
CA ALA A 40 -3.95 11.12 -0.58
C ALA A 40 -2.56 10.73 -0.05
N GLU A 41 -2.11 11.28 1.08
CA GLU A 41 -0.78 10.99 1.62
C GLU A 41 -0.86 10.37 3.02
N ASN A 42 -0.59 9.07 3.11
CA ASN A 42 -0.31 8.25 4.29
C ASN A 42 -1.44 8.04 5.33
N PRO A 43 -2.06 6.85 5.41
CA PRO A 43 -3.05 6.53 6.43
C PRO A 43 -2.46 6.13 7.80
N ILE A 44 -1.22 6.50 8.15
CA ILE A 44 -0.63 6.18 9.46
C ILE A 44 -0.86 7.30 10.49
N PHE A 45 -1.17 8.51 10.08
CA PHE A 45 -1.39 9.63 11.00
C PHE A 45 -2.59 10.50 10.59
N ALA A 46 -3.81 9.99 10.82
CA ALA A 46 -4.97 10.87 10.95
C ALA A 46 -5.12 11.25 12.43
N PRO A 47 -5.18 12.53 12.82
CA PRO A 47 -5.58 12.91 14.15
C PRO A 47 -7.04 12.47 14.37
N GLN A 48 -7.28 11.62 15.35
CA GLN A 48 -8.63 11.35 15.82
C GLN A 48 -9.03 12.53 16.71
N ASP A 49 -10.16 13.16 16.40
CA ASP A 49 -10.78 14.11 17.31
C ASP A 49 -11.05 13.42 18.65
N PRO A 50 -10.78 14.08 19.79
CA PRO A 50 -11.07 13.49 21.09
C PRO A 50 -12.59 13.34 21.25
N PRO A 51 -13.07 12.23 21.82
CA PRO A 51 -14.48 12.05 22.11
C PRO A 51 -14.96 13.10 23.13
N PRO A 52 -16.23 13.53 23.08
CA PRO A 52 -16.76 14.53 24.00
C PRO A 52 -16.61 14.06 25.46
N GLN A 53 -15.95 14.87 26.25
CA GLN A 53 -15.82 14.63 27.69
C GLN A 53 -17.19 14.65 28.36
N GLN A 54 -17.61 13.49 28.87
CA GLN A 54 -18.69 13.46 29.87
C GLN A 54 -18.15 14.05 31.17
N GLN A 55 -18.75 15.15 31.63
CA GLN A 55 -18.51 15.71 32.95
C GLN A 55 -18.93 14.70 34.02
N GLN A 56 -17.94 14.05 34.64
CA GLN A 56 -18.16 13.39 35.92
C GLN A 56 -18.20 14.46 37.01
N GLN A 57 -19.31 14.53 37.74
CA GLN A 57 -19.42 15.33 38.94
C GLN A 57 -18.53 14.72 40.03
N ASP A 58 -17.59 15.52 40.52
CA ASP A 58 -16.75 15.17 41.66
C ASP A 58 -17.59 15.19 42.95
N PRO A 59 -17.41 14.21 43.84
CA PRO A 59 -17.93 14.31 45.20
C PRO A 59 -17.10 15.32 46.00
N GLU A 60 -17.77 16.17 46.73
CA GLU A 60 -17.29 17.22 47.62
C GLU A 60 -16.15 16.75 48.53
N ALA A 61 -14.95 17.27 48.30
CA ALA A 61 -13.78 17.02 49.15
C ALA A 61 -13.74 18.00 50.31
N ALA A 62 -13.71 17.49 51.53
CA ALA A 62 -13.52 18.23 52.75
C ALA A 62 -12.17 19.01 52.77
N PRO A 63 -12.08 20.19 53.43
CA PRO A 63 -10.88 21.00 53.43
C PRO A 63 -9.82 20.40 54.35
N GLY A 64 -8.78 19.81 53.76
CA GLY A 64 -7.63 19.21 54.43
C GLY A 64 -6.31 19.79 54.00
N ARG A 65 -5.70 20.56 54.85
CA ARG A 65 -4.29 20.92 55.02
C ARG A 65 -3.45 21.16 53.78
N GLY A 66 -2.93 22.38 53.63
CA GLY A 66 -1.97 22.85 52.65
C GLY A 66 -0.83 21.85 52.39
N GLY A 67 -0.89 21.22 51.17
CA GLY A 67 0.17 20.38 50.70
C GLY A 67 1.33 21.23 50.20
N ARG A 68 2.52 21.00 50.73
CA ARG A 68 3.78 21.45 50.12
C ARG A 68 3.82 21.09 48.65
N ALA A 69 4.12 22.06 47.80
CA ALA A 69 4.39 21.86 46.40
C ALA A 69 5.30 20.60 46.20
N ASN A 70 5.01 19.80 45.16
CA ASN A 70 5.72 18.59 44.79
C ASN A 70 7.21 18.84 44.60
N GLN A 71 7.98 18.91 45.69
CA GLN A 71 9.43 18.81 45.59
C GLN A 71 9.82 17.36 45.38
N ALA A 72 10.59 17.12 44.30
CA ALA A 72 11.19 15.79 44.09
C ALA A 72 11.98 15.39 45.36
N PRO A 73 11.92 14.12 45.78
CA PRO A 73 12.80 13.67 46.88
C PRO A 73 14.23 13.93 46.51
N ALA A 74 15.04 14.41 47.46
CA ALA A 74 16.47 14.67 47.23
C ALA A 74 17.19 13.37 46.83
N PRO A 75 18.14 13.43 45.87
CA PRO A 75 18.92 12.28 45.48
C PRO A 75 19.67 11.67 46.69
N ARG A 76 19.66 10.35 46.76
CA ARG A 76 20.34 9.58 47.82
C ARG A 76 21.78 9.28 47.42
N PRO A 77 22.64 8.88 48.38
CA PRO A 77 23.96 8.34 48.07
C PRO A 77 23.89 7.17 47.09
N TYR A 78 24.80 7.11 46.12
CA TYR A 78 24.79 6.16 45.03
C TYR A 78 24.74 4.69 45.50
N ASP A 79 25.54 4.32 46.49
CA ASP A 79 25.63 3.00 47.08
C ASP A 79 24.36 2.56 47.83
N GLN A 80 23.51 3.52 48.21
CA GLN A 80 22.19 3.24 48.80
C GLN A 80 21.10 2.97 47.74
N VAL A 81 21.33 3.40 46.51
CA VAL A 81 20.41 3.18 45.40
C VAL A 81 20.87 1.98 44.56
N ILE A 82 22.12 2.02 44.11
CA ILE A 82 22.74 0.92 43.35
C ILE A 82 23.54 0.08 44.36
N THR A 83 22.85 -0.90 44.92
CA THR A 83 23.42 -1.79 45.95
C THR A 83 24.28 -2.88 45.32
N LYS A 84 25.05 -3.58 46.17
CA LYS A 84 25.91 -4.70 45.72
C LYS A 84 25.15 -5.86 45.06
N THR A 85 23.82 -5.91 45.18
CA THR A 85 22.96 -6.90 44.55
C THR A 85 22.51 -6.53 43.11
N ALA A 86 22.86 -5.30 42.68
CA ALA A 86 22.56 -4.86 41.35
C ALA A 86 23.30 -5.70 40.30
N LYS A 87 22.54 -6.17 39.31
CA LYS A 87 23.10 -6.67 38.05
C LYS A 87 23.23 -5.49 37.10
N THR A 88 24.48 -5.15 36.80
CA THR A 88 24.81 -4.01 35.93
C THR A 88 25.23 -4.50 34.58
N ASP A 89 24.70 -3.81 33.52
CA ASP A 89 25.12 -4.00 32.15
C ASP A 89 25.56 -2.67 31.56
N ASP A 90 26.74 -2.66 30.95
CA ASP A 90 27.41 -1.45 30.44
C ASP A 90 27.17 -1.30 28.93
N GLY A 91 26.76 -0.12 28.52
CA GLY A 91 26.52 0.22 27.11
C GLY A 91 26.35 1.73 26.93
N ILE A 92 25.45 2.14 26.06
CA ILE A 92 25.17 3.56 25.83
C ILE A 92 24.67 4.27 27.10
N PHE A 93 23.89 3.57 27.93
CA PHE A 93 23.67 3.88 29.35
C PHE A 93 24.13 2.67 30.15
N LYS A 94 24.48 2.88 31.40
CA LYS A 94 24.56 1.76 32.34
C LYS A 94 23.14 1.45 32.81
N ILE A 95 22.77 0.21 32.71
CA ILE A 95 21.48 -0.26 33.25
C ILE A 95 21.75 -1.12 34.49
N HIS A 96 20.97 -0.91 35.54
CA HIS A 96 21.08 -1.66 36.78
C HIS A 96 19.75 -2.31 37.10
N ARG A 97 19.74 -3.62 37.30
CA ARG A 97 18.55 -4.38 37.70
C ARG A 97 18.73 -4.87 39.14
N ILE A 98 17.83 -4.50 40.02
CA ILE A 98 17.76 -4.93 41.41
C ILE A 98 16.38 -5.57 41.64
N GLY A 99 16.31 -6.91 41.63
CA GLY A 99 15.02 -7.62 41.60
C GLY A 99 14.25 -7.26 40.33
N ASP A 100 13.04 -6.69 40.49
CA ASP A 100 12.20 -6.22 39.42
C ASP A 100 12.32 -4.73 39.11
N THR A 101 13.20 -4.03 39.83
CA THR A 101 13.48 -2.59 39.62
C THR A 101 14.56 -2.38 38.59
N LEU A 102 14.30 -1.52 37.62
CA LEU A 102 15.25 -1.13 36.57
C LEU A 102 15.67 0.34 36.74
N PHE A 103 16.97 0.57 36.76
CA PHE A 103 17.55 1.92 36.77
C PHE A 103 18.36 2.17 35.51
N TYR A 104 18.29 3.40 35.00
CA TYR A 104 19.17 3.93 33.97
C TYR A 104 20.14 4.95 34.62
N GLU A 105 21.44 4.70 34.50
CA GLU A 105 22.49 5.65 34.73
C GLU A 105 22.82 6.26 33.36
N ILE A 106 22.40 7.51 33.17
CA ILE A 106 22.48 8.17 31.86
C ILE A 106 23.74 9.03 31.83
N PRO A 107 24.73 8.70 30.98
CA PRO A 107 25.91 9.56 30.84
C PRO A 107 25.52 10.98 30.44
N LYS A 108 26.13 12.00 31.05
CA LYS A 108 25.85 13.41 30.72
C LYS A 108 25.98 13.70 29.22
N ALA A 109 26.88 13.00 28.53
CA ALA A 109 27.10 13.12 27.09
C ALA A 109 25.94 12.63 26.26
N GLN A 110 25.03 11.80 26.82
CA GLN A 110 23.86 11.28 26.16
C GLN A 110 22.58 12.06 26.51
N LEU A 111 22.62 12.96 27.48
CA LEU A 111 21.52 13.86 27.75
C LEU A 111 21.35 14.87 26.61
N ASN A 112 20.10 15.22 26.29
CA ASN A 112 19.73 16.07 25.16
C ASN A 112 20.13 15.52 23.79
N LYS A 113 20.41 14.21 23.70
CA LYS A 113 20.57 13.50 22.42
C LYS A 113 19.27 12.79 22.03
N ASP A 114 19.09 12.63 20.73
CA ASP A 114 17.93 11.97 20.16
C ASP A 114 18.16 10.47 20.02
N PHE A 115 17.13 9.72 20.37
CA PHE A 115 17.07 8.28 20.22
C PHE A 115 15.82 7.90 19.41
N LEU A 116 15.96 6.99 18.48
CA LEU A 116 14.83 6.32 17.87
C LEU A 116 14.39 5.18 18.80
N TRP A 117 13.14 5.23 19.24
CA TRP A 117 12.52 4.16 20.02
C TRP A 117 11.58 3.38 19.17
N ASN A 118 11.90 2.09 18.93
CA ASN A 118 11.06 1.16 18.21
C ASN A 118 10.45 0.15 19.20
N THR A 119 9.14 -0.11 19.03
CA THR A 119 8.40 -1.09 19.83
C THR A 119 7.86 -2.17 18.91
N GLN A 120 8.18 -3.45 19.21
CA GLN A 120 7.72 -4.60 18.45
C GLN A 120 7.05 -5.63 19.36
N ILE A 121 6.11 -6.40 18.81
CA ILE A 121 5.53 -7.58 19.46
C ILE A 121 6.39 -8.79 19.08
N LYS A 122 7.20 -9.31 20.01
CA LYS A 122 8.06 -10.47 19.79
C LYS A 122 7.31 -11.77 19.83
N LYS A 123 6.35 -11.92 20.77
CA LYS A 123 5.49 -13.10 20.93
C LYS A 123 4.08 -12.66 21.32
N THR A 124 3.07 -13.45 20.95
CA THR A 124 1.68 -13.14 21.28
C THR A 124 0.84 -14.38 21.54
N THR A 125 -0.24 -14.20 22.27
CA THR A 125 -1.26 -15.22 22.48
C THR A 125 -1.95 -15.59 21.18
N ILE A 126 -2.32 -16.86 21.01
CA ILE A 126 -3.03 -17.35 19.82
C ILE A 126 -4.31 -16.54 19.56
N GLY A 127 -4.50 -16.11 18.34
CA GLY A 127 -5.63 -15.29 17.90
C GLY A 127 -5.42 -13.76 18.06
N ALA A 128 -4.33 -13.32 18.70
CA ALA A 128 -3.97 -11.91 18.84
C ALA A 128 -2.88 -11.45 17.86
N GLY A 129 -2.79 -12.07 16.69
CA GLY A 129 -1.75 -11.81 15.69
C GLY A 129 -0.59 -12.81 15.79
N TYR A 130 0.62 -12.36 15.47
CA TYR A 130 1.86 -13.14 15.46
C TYR A 130 3.04 -12.27 15.91
N GLY A 131 4.19 -12.87 16.21
CA GLY A 131 5.42 -12.14 16.50
C GLY A 131 5.98 -11.41 15.28
N GLY A 132 6.88 -10.45 15.50
CA GLY A 132 7.50 -9.63 14.47
C GLY A 132 6.67 -8.43 14.00
N GLN A 133 5.56 -8.11 14.67
CA GLN A 133 4.74 -6.95 14.33
C GLN A 133 5.31 -5.67 14.96
N ASN A 134 5.55 -4.65 14.13
CA ASN A 134 5.86 -3.31 14.62
C ASN A 134 4.62 -2.69 15.30
N ALA A 135 4.79 -2.19 16.52
CA ALA A 135 3.76 -1.50 17.28
C ALA A 135 3.86 0.04 17.17
N GLY A 136 5.03 0.55 16.79
CA GLY A 136 5.26 1.97 16.55
C GLY A 136 6.71 2.37 16.78
N SER A 137 7.11 3.48 16.18
CA SER A 137 8.40 4.12 16.39
C SER A 137 8.25 5.61 16.66
N ARG A 138 9.19 6.21 17.39
CA ARG A 138 9.22 7.64 17.67
C ARG A 138 10.61 8.10 18.04
N VAL A 139 10.88 9.40 17.90
CA VAL A 139 12.10 9.99 18.44
C VAL A 139 11.85 10.45 19.87
N VAL A 140 12.75 10.08 20.77
CA VAL A 140 12.71 10.49 22.17
C VAL A 140 13.99 11.19 22.59
N ARG A 141 13.90 12.05 23.62
CA ARG A 141 15.06 12.76 24.18
C ARG A 141 15.00 12.75 25.70
N TRP A 142 16.12 12.43 26.34
CA TRP A 142 16.29 12.50 27.79
C TRP A 142 16.84 13.88 28.17
N MET A 143 15.98 14.72 28.77
CA MET A 143 16.31 16.10 29.09
C MET A 143 16.39 16.32 30.63
N PRO A 144 17.52 16.81 31.18
CA PRO A 144 17.61 17.12 32.58
C PRO A 144 16.82 18.40 32.92
N LYS A 145 16.13 18.38 34.06
CA LYS A 145 15.38 19.56 34.58
C LYS A 145 15.41 19.57 36.13
N GLY A 146 16.40 20.27 36.73
CA GLY A 146 16.68 20.18 38.14
C GLY A 146 17.01 18.74 38.55
N ASP A 147 16.42 18.27 39.66
CA ASP A 147 16.58 16.88 40.14
C ASP A 147 15.63 15.89 39.43
N ARG A 148 15.32 16.17 38.17
CA ARG A 148 14.51 15.28 37.31
C ARG A 148 15.14 15.09 35.94
N VAL A 149 14.81 13.96 35.31
CA VAL A 149 15.06 13.72 33.89
C VAL A 149 13.71 13.49 33.21
N LEU A 150 13.44 14.24 32.14
CA LEU A 150 12.23 14.14 31.34
C LEU A 150 12.51 13.26 30.12
N LEU A 151 11.60 12.37 29.81
CA LEU A 151 11.53 11.68 28.51
C LEU A 151 10.56 12.45 27.63
N LEU A 152 11.07 13.06 26.57
CA LEU A 152 10.31 13.86 25.62
C LEU A 152 10.02 13.08 24.35
N ASN A 153 8.85 13.32 23.73
CA ASN A 153 8.55 12.94 22.35
C ASN A 153 8.98 14.10 21.44
N ILE A 154 9.87 13.82 20.48
CA ILE A 154 10.41 14.84 19.56
C ILE A 154 9.76 14.62 18.19
N ASP A 155 9.24 15.72 17.63
CA ASP A 155 8.64 15.73 16.29
C ASP A 155 9.46 16.62 15.37
N TYR A 156 9.77 16.13 14.16
CA TYR A 156 10.54 16.82 13.13
C TYR A 156 9.68 17.16 11.89
N SER A 157 8.36 17.04 12.01
CA SER A 157 7.45 17.32 10.90
C SER A 157 7.34 18.81 10.53
N VAL A 158 7.73 19.70 11.46
CA VAL A 158 7.75 21.15 11.27
C VAL A 158 9.11 21.70 11.62
N VAL A 159 9.72 22.45 10.70
CA VAL A 159 11.07 23.00 10.88
C VAL A 159 11.18 24.45 10.40
N ALA A 160 12.19 25.13 10.89
CA ALA A 160 12.67 26.40 10.35
C ALA A 160 14.17 26.49 10.53
N ASP A 161 14.85 27.30 9.72
CA ASP A 161 16.25 27.59 9.94
C ASP A 161 16.43 28.34 11.26
N THR A 162 17.20 27.77 12.19
CA THR A 162 17.43 28.30 13.52
C THR A 162 18.13 29.66 13.52
N SER A 163 18.73 30.10 12.41
CA SER A 163 19.30 31.42 12.23
C SER A 163 18.25 32.51 11.92
N THR A 164 17.01 32.12 11.63
CA THR A 164 15.92 33.03 11.26
C THR A 164 14.97 33.31 12.41
N PRO A 165 14.37 34.52 12.50
CA PRO A 165 13.40 34.85 13.56
C PRO A 165 12.18 33.95 13.61
N ILE A 166 11.73 33.39 12.47
CA ILE A 166 10.57 32.47 12.40
C ILE A 166 10.80 31.18 13.21
N ALA A 167 12.06 30.78 13.43
CA ALA A 167 12.39 29.60 14.22
C ALA A 167 11.84 29.70 15.66
N MET A 168 11.79 30.91 16.25
CA MET A 168 11.19 31.10 17.58
C MET A 168 9.70 30.76 17.56
N ALA A 169 8.96 31.21 16.55
CA ALA A 169 7.53 30.93 16.44
C ALA A 169 7.27 29.44 16.17
N VAL A 170 8.15 28.76 15.42
CA VAL A 170 8.09 27.32 15.20
C VAL A 170 8.35 26.57 16.51
N ASP A 171 9.34 26.98 17.30
CA ASP A 171 9.64 26.36 18.60
C ASP A 171 8.48 26.56 19.60
N ASP A 172 7.91 27.76 19.68
CA ASP A 172 6.77 28.09 20.53
C ASP A 172 5.51 27.25 20.16
N ALA A 173 5.32 26.98 18.85
CA ALA A 173 4.15 26.25 18.35
C ALA A 173 4.31 24.71 18.40
N ASN A 174 5.53 24.21 18.53
CA ASN A 174 5.85 22.77 18.45
C ASN A 174 6.59 22.28 19.72
N TYR A 175 6.14 22.72 20.88
CA TYR A 175 6.75 22.34 22.15
C TYR A 175 6.69 20.82 22.37
N PRO A 176 7.81 20.14 22.67
CA PRO A 176 7.86 18.69 22.80
C PRO A 176 6.97 18.16 23.93
N ALA A 177 6.17 17.14 23.66
CA ALA A 177 5.35 16.50 24.67
C ALA A 177 6.20 15.70 25.66
N ILE A 178 5.87 15.80 26.96
CA ILE A 178 6.53 15.03 28.02
C ILE A 178 5.84 13.67 28.12
N ILE A 179 6.55 12.58 27.75
CA ILE A 179 6.07 11.21 27.93
C ILE A 179 6.08 10.83 29.41
N ARG A 180 7.22 11.08 30.09
CA ARG A 180 7.44 10.77 31.50
C ARG A 180 8.43 11.74 32.14
N ALA A 181 8.29 11.91 33.46
CA ALA A 181 9.25 12.62 34.29
C ALA A 181 9.74 11.70 35.41
N PHE A 182 11.04 11.57 35.54
CA PHE A 182 11.71 10.71 36.51
C PHE A 182 12.47 11.56 37.52
N ASN A 183 12.33 11.26 38.80
CA ASN A 183 13.21 11.86 39.81
C ASN A 183 14.60 11.23 39.75
N VAL A 184 15.66 12.02 39.91
CA VAL A 184 17.00 11.51 40.05
C VAL A 184 17.12 10.81 41.40
N ALA A 185 17.28 9.48 41.38
CA ALA A 185 17.38 8.67 42.58
C ALA A 185 18.75 8.81 43.25
N ALA A 186 19.81 8.97 42.47
CA ALA A 186 21.19 9.22 42.88
C ALA A 186 22.00 9.85 41.75
N TYR A 187 23.13 10.37 42.03
CA TYR A 187 24.18 10.68 41.05
C TYR A 187 25.30 9.66 41.15
N SER A 188 25.82 9.16 40.02
CA SER A 188 26.98 8.27 39.99
C SER A 188 28.26 8.99 40.46
N PRO A 189 29.36 8.28 40.70
CA PRO A 189 30.65 8.92 41.01
C PRO A 189 31.14 9.88 39.90
N SER A 190 30.74 9.68 38.64
CA SER A 190 31.00 10.59 37.52
C SER A 190 29.99 11.77 37.47
N GLY A 191 28.98 11.75 38.34
CA GLY A 191 27.92 12.73 38.42
C GLY A 191 26.82 12.55 37.35
N ASP A 192 26.67 11.36 36.78
CA ASP A 192 25.63 11.01 35.87
C ASP A 192 24.33 10.73 36.62
N PRO A 193 23.15 11.21 36.17
CA PRO A 193 21.90 10.96 36.87
C PRO A 193 21.49 9.49 36.76
N VAL A 194 21.09 8.93 37.89
CA VAL A 194 20.48 7.58 38.00
C VAL A 194 19.00 7.76 38.25
N ILE A 195 18.18 7.20 37.36
CA ILE A 195 16.72 7.29 37.43
C ILE A 195 16.08 5.87 37.43
N GLU A 196 14.98 5.72 38.17
CA GLU A 196 14.22 4.49 38.16
C GLU A 196 13.23 4.52 36.97
N VAL A 197 13.34 3.57 36.03
CA VAL A 197 12.52 3.52 34.82
C VAL A 197 11.55 2.34 34.79
N THR A 198 11.41 1.61 35.88
CA THR A 198 10.54 0.41 35.99
C THR A 198 9.11 0.73 35.51
N SER A 199 8.54 1.85 35.96
CA SER A 199 7.18 2.26 35.60
C SER A 199 7.00 2.58 34.11
N LEU A 200 8.07 2.91 33.38
CA LEU A 200 8.02 3.15 31.93
C LEU A 200 7.68 1.87 31.17
N PHE A 201 8.15 0.74 31.67
CA PHE A 201 8.01 -0.56 31.03
C PHE A 201 6.91 -1.42 31.67
N MET A 202 6.66 -1.24 32.97
CA MET A 202 5.71 -2.06 33.73
C MET A 202 4.31 -1.43 33.84
N THR A 203 4.02 -0.43 32.99
CA THR A 203 2.68 0.17 32.84
C THR A 203 2.35 0.26 31.34
N ASP A 204 1.09 0.48 31.00
CA ASP A 204 0.66 0.71 29.63
C ASP A 204 0.83 2.20 29.27
N VAL A 205 2.04 2.59 28.88
CA VAL A 205 2.34 3.94 28.42
C VAL A 205 1.74 4.13 27.03
N PRO A 206 0.85 5.12 26.81
CA PRO A 206 0.12 5.27 25.53
C PRO A 206 1.02 5.31 24.29
N GLU A 207 2.17 6.00 24.42
CA GLU A 207 3.14 6.18 23.34
C GLU A 207 3.81 4.89 22.89
N PHE A 208 3.86 3.87 23.74
CA PHE A 208 4.50 2.58 23.49
C PHE A 208 3.53 1.40 23.57
N SER A 209 2.23 1.69 23.68
CA SER A 209 1.20 0.69 23.93
C SER A 209 0.98 -0.25 22.75
N VAL A 210 1.02 -1.54 23.02
CA VAL A 210 0.65 -2.61 22.07
C VAL A 210 -0.82 -3.01 22.18
N ARG A 211 -1.54 -2.45 23.15
CA ARG A 211 -2.92 -2.80 23.51
C ARG A 211 -3.87 -2.79 22.31
N GLY A 212 -3.82 -1.74 21.50
CA GLY A 212 -4.68 -1.61 20.31
C GLY A 212 -4.39 -2.67 19.24
N ARG A 213 -3.13 -3.11 19.12
CA ARG A 213 -2.73 -4.12 18.14
C ARG A 213 -3.31 -5.51 18.44
N ILE A 214 -3.47 -5.83 19.71
CA ILE A 214 -3.98 -7.14 20.18
C ILE A 214 -5.46 -7.11 20.58
N GLY A 215 -6.14 -5.96 20.47
CA GLY A 215 -7.54 -5.81 20.87
C GLY A 215 -7.76 -5.85 22.40
N GLY A 216 -6.74 -5.50 23.19
CA GLY A 216 -6.80 -5.44 24.65
C GLY A 216 -7.56 -4.20 25.15
N ARG A 217 -8.13 -4.27 26.37
CA ARG A 217 -8.85 -3.15 27.03
C ARG A 217 -8.08 -2.61 28.24
N GLY A 218 -7.74 -3.45 29.18
CA GLY A 218 -7.04 -3.06 30.42
C GLY A 218 -5.69 -3.75 30.56
N TYR A 219 -4.70 -3.02 31.06
CA TYR A 219 -3.38 -3.58 31.42
C TYR A 219 -3.49 -4.32 32.76
N ASP A 220 -2.90 -5.51 32.87
CA ASP A 220 -2.85 -6.29 34.09
C ASP A 220 -1.42 -6.39 34.63
N ALA A 221 -1.09 -5.52 35.58
CA ALA A 221 0.24 -5.47 36.16
C ALA A 221 0.61 -6.72 36.95
N THR A 222 -0.38 -7.47 37.48
CA THR A 222 -0.12 -8.69 38.27
C THR A 222 0.33 -9.88 37.42
N ARG A 223 0.07 -9.81 36.11
CA ARG A 223 0.47 -10.81 35.10
C ARG A 223 1.41 -10.23 34.06
N SER A 224 2.21 -9.23 34.44
CA SER A 224 3.20 -8.58 33.56
C SER A 224 4.54 -8.58 34.23
N PHE A 225 5.63 -8.88 33.46
CA PHE A 225 6.95 -9.14 34.00
C PHE A 225 8.02 -8.57 33.09
N MET A 226 9.10 -8.02 33.68
CA MET A 226 10.31 -7.63 32.95
C MET A 226 11.18 -8.87 32.72
N GLU A 227 11.32 -9.29 31.47
CA GLU A 227 12.06 -10.48 31.08
C GLU A 227 13.55 -10.19 30.90
N LYS A 228 13.90 -9.22 30.08
CA LYS A 228 15.29 -8.90 29.71
C LYS A 228 15.48 -7.38 29.63
N ALA A 229 16.63 -6.90 30.05
CA ALA A 229 17.10 -5.55 29.79
C ALA A 229 18.61 -5.64 29.50
N VAL A 230 19.04 -5.13 28.34
CA VAL A 230 20.45 -5.19 27.88
C VAL A 230 20.82 -3.86 27.26
N SER A 231 22.02 -3.38 27.57
CA SER A 231 22.59 -2.17 27.02
C SER A 231 23.75 -2.49 26.10
N PHE A 232 23.73 -1.90 24.91
CA PHE A 232 24.79 -2.02 23.91
C PHE A 232 25.44 -0.65 23.66
N PRO A 233 26.55 -0.58 22.95
CA PRO A 233 27.22 0.72 22.70
C PRO A 233 26.37 1.78 22.01
N GLU A 234 25.36 1.37 21.22
CA GLU A 234 24.52 2.28 20.42
C GLU A 234 23.02 2.17 20.73
N ASN A 235 22.58 1.16 21.49
CA ASN A 235 21.16 0.95 21.80
C ASN A 235 20.92 0.26 23.13
N ILE A 236 19.68 0.30 23.59
CA ILE A 236 19.16 -0.44 24.74
C ILE A 236 17.96 -1.25 24.29
N ASN A 237 17.93 -2.53 24.66
CA ASN A 237 16.81 -3.43 24.44
C ASN A 237 16.15 -3.82 25.76
N VAL A 238 14.82 -3.70 25.83
CA VAL A 238 14.03 -4.14 27.00
C VAL A 238 12.88 -5.02 26.55
N GLU A 239 12.78 -6.22 27.12
CA GLU A 239 11.72 -7.17 26.83
C GLU A 239 10.78 -7.30 28.03
N ILE A 240 9.45 -7.17 27.75
CA ILE A 240 8.43 -7.17 28.78
C ILE A 240 7.33 -8.14 28.36
N THR A 241 7.01 -9.10 29.23
CA THR A 241 5.74 -9.82 29.16
C THR A 241 4.64 -8.91 29.67
N GLN A 242 3.68 -8.58 28.81
CA GLN A 242 2.53 -7.71 29.14
C GLN A 242 1.23 -8.49 28.94
N THR A 243 0.36 -8.44 29.95
CA THR A 243 -0.96 -9.05 29.87
C THR A 243 -2.04 -7.97 29.86
N PHE A 244 -3.00 -8.09 28.96
CA PHE A 244 -4.13 -7.20 28.81
C PHE A 244 -5.44 -7.98 29.02
N THR A 245 -6.38 -7.41 29.73
CA THR A 245 -7.72 -7.92 29.92
C THR A 245 -8.66 -7.41 28.84
N GLY A 246 -9.79 -8.10 28.64
CA GLY A 246 -10.79 -7.72 27.66
C GLY A 246 -10.42 -8.21 26.26
N GLY A 247 -11.35 -8.85 25.62
CA GLY A 247 -11.31 -9.25 24.21
C GLY A 247 -12.55 -8.73 23.51
N ALA A 248 -12.60 -8.79 22.18
CA ALA A 248 -13.82 -8.54 21.43
C ALA A 248 -14.88 -9.53 21.90
N ASP A 249 -16.07 -9.01 22.27
CA ASP A 249 -17.23 -9.83 22.58
C ASP A 249 -17.58 -10.67 21.34
N PRO A 250 -17.59 -12.02 21.42
CA PRO A 250 -17.96 -12.84 20.29
C PRO A 250 -19.39 -12.60 19.79
N ALA A 251 -20.23 -11.93 20.58
CA ALA A 251 -21.61 -11.61 20.21
C ALA A 251 -21.77 -10.35 19.34
N ALA A 252 -20.73 -9.52 19.18
CA ALA A 252 -20.72 -8.33 18.32
C ALA A 252 -20.36 -8.62 16.87
N GLY A 253 -20.51 -9.86 16.39
CA GLY A 253 -20.16 -10.32 15.05
C GLY A 253 -21.19 -9.96 14.00
N GLY A 254 -21.21 -8.70 13.56
CA GLY A 254 -21.77 -8.31 12.26
C GLY A 254 -20.77 -8.59 11.15
N GLY A 255 -21.17 -9.33 10.11
CA GLY A 255 -20.36 -9.79 9.01
C GLY A 255 -19.61 -8.69 8.28
N GLY A 256 -18.32 -8.88 8.05
CA GLY A 256 -17.47 -8.06 7.23
C GLY A 256 -16.16 -8.80 6.92
N GLY A 257 -16.04 -9.26 5.67
CA GLY A 257 -14.88 -10.01 5.22
C GLY A 257 -13.65 -9.11 4.99
N GLY A 258 -12.49 -9.70 5.12
CA GLY A 258 -11.26 -9.30 4.45
C GLY A 258 -10.23 -8.56 5.29
N ARG A 259 -10.52 -7.54 6.05
CA ARG A 259 -9.58 -6.89 7.01
C ARG A 259 -9.68 -7.42 8.43
N ALA A 260 -10.69 -8.21 8.71
CA ALA A 260 -11.01 -8.72 10.04
C ALA A 260 -10.13 -9.91 10.49
N ALA A 261 -9.26 -10.47 9.66
CA ALA A 261 -8.41 -11.59 10.08
C ALA A 261 -7.25 -11.13 10.99
N ALA A 262 -6.72 -9.93 10.79
CA ALA A 262 -5.73 -9.33 11.69
C ALA A 262 -6.36 -8.63 12.91
N ALA A 263 -7.65 -8.28 12.83
CA ALA A 263 -8.43 -7.62 13.88
C ALA A 263 -9.34 -8.57 14.67
N ARG A 264 -9.17 -9.89 14.53
CA ARG A 264 -9.76 -10.86 15.47
C ARG A 264 -8.94 -10.78 16.75
N GLY A 265 -9.28 -9.83 17.60
CA GLY A 265 -8.72 -9.68 18.92
C GLY A 265 -8.78 -10.99 19.74
N MET A 266 -8.12 -10.97 20.86
CA MET A 266 -8.01 -12.09 21.80
C MET A 266 -9.30 -12.94 21.87
N ARG A 267 -9.20 -14.23 21.64
CA ARG A 267 -10.31 -15.19 21.78
C ARG A 267 -10.58 -15.57 23.24
N GLY A 268 -10.28 -14.69 24.18
CA GLY A 268 -10.42 -14.95 25.59
C GLY A 268 -10.57 -13.68 26.42
N SER A 269 -10.71 -13.85 27.73
CA SER A 269 -10.81 -12.74 28.69
C SER A 269 -9.50 -11.97 28.88
N SER A 270 -8.38 -12.48 28.35
CA SER A 270 -7.06 -11.85 28.41
C SER A 270 -6.14 -12.34 27.30
N GLY A 271 -5.16 -11.51 26.91
CA GLY A 271 -4.07 -11.87 26.02
C GLY A 271 -2.74 -11.41 26.59
N THR A 272 -1.71 -12.22 26.38
CA THR A 272 -0.35 -11.95 26.83
C THR A 272 0.56 -11.80 25.61
N VAL A 273 1.42 -10.80 25.64
CA VAL A 273 2.44 -10.54 24.61
C VAL A 273 3.79 -10.38 25.25
N LEU A 274 4.83 -10.76 24.52
CA LEU A 274 6.20 -10.34 24.81
C LEU A 274 6.51 -9.15 23.91
N THR A 275 6.61 -7.97 24.52
CA THR A 275 6.95 -6.72 23.82
C THR A 275 8.45 -6.52 23.88
N HIS A 276 9.04 -6.13 22.77
CA HIS A 276 10.44 -5.73 22.65
C HIS A 276 10.51 -4.23 22.36
N HIS A 277 11.25 -3.51 23.20
CA HIS A 277 11.56 -2.11 23.00
C HIS A 277 13.03 -1.98 22.65
N SER A 278 13.34 -1.37 21.52
CA SER A 278 14.71 -1.04 21.11
C SER A 278 14.85 0.48 21.02
N MET A 279 15.75 1.05 21.83
CA MET A 279 16.06 2.49 21.82
C MET A 279 17.45 2.67 21.23
N VAL A 280 17.55 3.18 20.01
CA VAL A 280 18.81 3.35 19.26
C VAL A 280 19.17 4.82 19.21
N LYS A 281 20.44 5.15 19.51
CA LYS A 281 20.93 6.53 19.37
C LYS A 281 20.90 6.96 17.91
N LEU A 282 20.27 8.10 17.63
CA LEU A 282 20.36 8.71 16.31
C LEU A 282 21.77 9.26 16.08
N PRO A 283 22.29 9.25 14.84
CA PRO A 283 23.61 9.76 14.53
C PRO A 283 23.77 11.23 14.98
N ASP A 284 24.85 11.55 15.69
CA ASP A 284 25.18 12.93 16.08
C ASP A 284 25.38 13.84 14.85
N LYS A 285 25.86 13.26 13.74
CA LYS A 285 25.93 13.90 12.42
C LYS A 285 24.90 13.24 11.51
N PRO A 286 23.73 13.85 11.32
CA PRO A 286 22.71 13.32 10.41
C PRO A 286 23.26 13.13 8.99
N MET A 287 22.73 12.13 8.27
CA MET A 287 23.03 11.93 6.85
C MET A 287 22.60 13.17 6.05
N MET A 288 23.35 13.55 5.04
CA MET A 288 22.86 14.55 4.08
C MET A 288 21.61 14.00 3.38
N ALA A 289 20.47 14.63 3.63
CA ALA A 289 19.21 14.25 3.02
C ALA A 289 19.27 14.46 1.49
N ARG A 290 18.42 13.75 0.74
CA ARG A 290 18.25 13.97 -0.71
C ARG A 290 16.81 14.34 -0.99
N LEU A 291 16.59 15.42 -1.72
CA LEU A 291 15.26 15.88 -2.10
C LEU A 291 14.53 14.82 -2.95
N PHE A 292 13.25 14.67 -2.67
CA PHE A 292 12.36 13.82 -3.45
C PHE A 292 12.04 14.46 -4.80
N ASP A 293 11.87 13.61 -5.80
CA ASP A 293 11.39 13.95 -7.13
C ASP A 293 10.30 12.95 -7.53
N GLU A 294 9.10 13.43 -7.85
CA GLU A 294 7.95 12.58 -8.20
C GLU A 294 8.13 11.80 -9.51
N ARG A 295 9.20 12.06 -10.24
CA ARG A 295 9.59 11.30 -11.42
C ARG A 295 10.41 10.05 -11.07
N VAL A 296 10.77 9.88 -9.79
CA VAL A 296 11.58 8.75 -9.30
C VAL A 296 10.94 8.16 -8.04
N GLY A 297 10.61 6.89 -8.07
CA GLY A 297 9.78 6.22 -7.08
C GLY A 297 10.46 5.88 -5.75
N TYR A 298 10.63 6.86 -4.88
CA TYR A 298 11.12 6.66 -3.51
C TYR A 298 10.04 6.92 -2.46
N PHE A 299 10.04 6.16 -1.36
CA PHE A 299 9.36 6.55 -0.14
C PHE A 299 9.99 7.82 0.43
N THR A 300 9.21 8.59 1.16
CA THR A 300 9.64 9.91 1.61
C THR A 300 9.38 10.17 3.08
N GLN A 301 10.27 10.94 3.69
CA GLN A 301 10.02 11.67 4.93
C GLN A 301 9.61 13.10 4.57
N GLY A 302 8.38 13.48 4.94
CA GLY A 302 7.85 14.82 4.71
C GLY A 302 8.05 15.73 5.91
N LEU A 303 8.29 17.02 5.64
CA LEU A 303 8.33 18.07 6.65
C LEU A 303 7.79 19.39 6.07
N THR A 304 7.30 20.26 6.95
CA THR A 304 6.90 21.63 6.60
C THR A 304 8.00 22.60 7.00
N ASP A 305 8.59 23.28 6.03
CA ASP A 305 9.65 24.24 6.23
C ASP A 305 9.13 25.67 6.18
N TYR A 306 9.29 26.41 7.26
CA TYR A 306 8.94 27.82 7.37
C TYR A 306 10.15 28.74 7.13
N GLY A 307 11.35 28.21 6.98
CA GLY A 307 12.59 28.96 6.78
C GLY A 307 12.89 29.32 5.33
N THR A 308 11.91 29.28 4.42
CA THR A 308 12.10 29.62 3.01
C THR A 308 11.65 31.05 2.71
N ASP A 309 12.22 31.67 1.66
CA ASP A 309 11.81 33.01 1.18
C ASP A 309 10.48 33.01 0.37
N GLU A 310 9.81 31.86 0.26
CA GLU A 310 8.50 31.77 -0.38
C GLU A 310 7.41 32.40 0.50
N HIS A 311 6.37 32.99 -0.12
CA HIS A 311 5.24 33.61 0.58
C HIS A 311 4.26 32.57 1.18
N ARG A 312 4.74 31.37 1.47
CA ARG A 312 4.00 30.24 2.07
C ARG A 312 4.98 29.30 2.74
N SER A 313 4.49 28.48 3.66
CA SER A 313 5.25 27.32 4.13
C SER A 313 5.46 26.31 2.98
N VAL A 314 6.62 25.69 2.93
CA VAL A 314 6.97 24.73 1.87
C VAL A 314 6.97 23.32 2.43
N ALA A 315 6.19 22.44 1.79
CA ALA A 315 6.31 21.00 2.05
C ALA A 315 7.58 20.50 1.38
N LYS A 316 8.58 20.15 2.17
CA LYS A 316 9.79 19.45 1.71
C LYS A 316 9.65 17.96 1.95
N ARG A 317 10.15 17.17 1.01
CA ARG A 317 10.21 15.72 1.14
C ARG A 317 11.64 15.26 0.86
N TYR A 318 12.14 14.41 1.75
CA TYR A 318 13.42 13.73 1.58
C TYR A 318 13.18 12.26 1.29
N ILE A 319 13.94 11.66 0.38
CA ILE A 319 13.81 10.22 0.09
C ILE A 319 14.30 9.39 1.27
N ALA A 320 13.61 8.29 1.53
CA ALA A 320 14.09 7.26 2.44
C ALA A 320 15.19 6.43 1.76
N ARG A 321 16.39 6.34 2.37
CA ARG A 321 17.51 5.57 1.85
C ARG A 321 18.53 5.24 2.93
N TYR A 322 19.32 4.18 2.73
CA TYR A 322 20.47 3.92 3.59
C TYR A 322 21.61 4.91 3.35
N ARG A 323 22.40 5.16 4.39
CA ARG A 323 23.65 5.91 4.26
C ARG A 323 24.71 5.00 3.60
N LEU A 324 25.15 5.36 2.40
CA LEU A 324 26.27 4.72 1.73
C LEU A 324 27.35 5.76 1.41
N GLU A 325 28.52 5.59 2.03
CA GLU A 325 29.70 6.43 1.82
C GLU A 325 30.81 5.54 1.28
N LYS A 326 31.51 5.96 0.21
CA LYS A 326 32.61 5.19 -0.36
C LYS A 326 33.82 5.12 0.59
N LYS A 327 34.41 3.95 0.77
CA LYS A 327 35.72 3.82 1.44
C LYS A 327 36.81 4.60 0.70
N ASP A 328 36.83 4.54 -0.64
CA ASP A 328 37.64 5.38 -1.48
C ASP A 328 36.74 6.33 -2.29
N PRO A 329 36.64 7.61 -1.85
CA PRO A 329 35.79 8.60 -2.53
C PRO A 329 36.19 8.88 -3.99
N ASN A 330 37.43 8.60 -4.37
CA ASN A 330 37.95 8.89 -5.71
C ASN A 330 37.80 7.72 -6.67
N ALA A 331 37.55 6.51 -6.18
CA ALA A 331 37.32 5.35 -7.03
C ALA A 331 35.95 5.44 -7.75
N GLU A 332 35.89 5.04 -9.00
CA GLU A 332 34.64 4.94 -9.75
C GLU A 332 33.68 3.97 -9.03
N VAL A 333 34.17 2.80 -8.64
CA VAL A 333 33.45 1.80 -7.84
C VAL A 333 34.27 1.49 -6.59
N SER A 334 33.64 1.65 -5.41
CA SER A 334 34.25 1.39 -4.09
C SER A 334 33.34 0.51 -3.23
N GLU A 335 33.89 -0.17 -2.26
CA GLU A 335 33.09 -0.68 -1.16
C GLU A 335 32.53 0.46 -0.33
N PRO A 336 31.34 0.32 0.30
CA PRO A 336 30.88 1.29 1.28
C PRO A 336 31.65 1.16 2.59
N VAL A 337 31.72 2.26 3.35
CA VAL A 337 32.25 2.26 4.73
C VAL A 337 31.44 1.29 5.61
N LYS A 338 30.11 1.32 5.49
CA LYS A 338 29.17 0.39 6.16
C LYS A 338 28.24 -0.20 5.10
N PRO A 339 28.31 -1.51 4.84
CA PRO A 339 27.36 -2.17 3.93
C PRO A 339 25.98 -2.31 4.57
N ILE A 340 24.96 -2.41 3.74
CA ILE A 340 23.62 -2.80 4.14
C ILE A 340 23.64 -4.31 4.41
N VAL A 341 23.20 -4.74 5.59
CA VAL A 341 23.26 -6.17 5.99
C VAL A 341 21.86 -6.64 6.38
N TYR A 342 21.38 -7.68 5.70
CA TYR A 342 20.16 -8.39 6.09
C TYR A 342 20.49 -9.74 6.71
N TYR A 343 19.79 -10.07 7.77
CA TYR A 343 19.87 -11.39 8.41
C TYR A 343 18.66 -12.24 8.03
N VAL A 344 18.90 -13.53 7.82
CA VAL A 344 17.83 -14.50 7.61
C VAL A 344 17.35 -14.99 8.97
N ASP A 345 16.04 -14.88 9.21
CA ASP A 345 15.40 -15.36 10.45
C ASP A 345 15.69 -16.87 10.65
N PRO A 346 16.14 -17.28 11.86
CA PRO A 346 16.34 -18.70 12.19
C PRO A 346 15.10 -19.58 12.01
N ALA A 347 13.90 -18.99 12.03
CA ALA A 347 12.64 -19.69 11.78
C ALA A 347 12.42 -20.05 10.30
N THR A 348 13.24 -19.51 9.38
CA THR A 348 13.15 -19.81 7.94
C THR A 348 13.47 -21.28 7.70
N PRO A 349 12.58 -22.07 7.01
CA PRO A 349 12.89 -23.44 6.66
C PRO A 349 14.19 -23.55 5.86
N LYS A 350 15.09 -24.43 6.28
CA LYS A 350 16.47 -24.50 5.76
C LYS A 350 16.57 -24.63 4.25
N LYS A 351 15.63 -25.33 3.61
CA LYS A 351 15.58 -25.47 2.16
C LYS A 351 15.39 -24.15 1.41
N TRP A 352 14.82 -23.11 2.09
CA TRP A 352 14.56 -21.81 1.49
C TRP A 352 15.66 -20.77 1.75
N VAL A 353 16.49 -20.96 2.77
CA VAL A 353 17.57 -20.03 3.13
C VAL A 353 18.45 -19.64 1.93
N PRO A 354 18.89 -20.55 1.05
CA PRO A 354 19.72 -20.18 -0.10
C PRO A 354 19.00 -19.22 -1.07
N TYR A 355 17.69 -19.37 -1.23
CA TYR A 355 16.89 -18.51 -2.13
C TYR A 355 16.63 -17.12 -1.53
N VAL A 356 16.40 -17.06 -0.21
CA VAL A 356 16.30 -15.79 0.54
C VAL A 356 17.61 -15.01 0.42
N ILE A 357 18.76 -15.66 0.64
CA ILE A 357 20.09 -15.04 0.48
C ILE A 357 20.27 -14.48 -0.93
N LYS A 358 19.93 -15.27 -1.96
CA LYS A 358 20.03 -14.81 -3.34
C LYS A 358 19.13 -13.62 -3.65
N GLY A 359 17.88 -13.62 -3.13
CA GLY A 359 16.95 -12.50 -3.34
C GLY A 359 17.48 -11.18 -2.77
N ILE A 360 18.16 -11.21 -1.62
CA ILE A 360 18.85 -10.04 -1.07
C ILE A 360 19.99 -9.60 -1.99
N GLN A 361 20.82 -10.56 -2.43
CA GLN A 361 22.02 -10.30 -3.24
C GLN A 361 21.71 -9.83 -4.66
N ASP A 362 20.51 -10.07 -5.18
CA ASP A 362 20.10 -9.63 -6.52
C ASP A 362 20.24 -8.12 -6.72
N TRP A 363 20.09 -7.32 -5.66
CA TRP A 363 20.24 -5.87 -5.70
C TRP A 363 21.68 -5.37 -5.86
N GLN A 364 22.70 -6.25 -5.71
CA GLN A 364 24.11 -5.84 -5.83
C GLN A 364 24.40 -5.16 -7.18
N VAL A 365 23.82 -5.68 -8.28
CA VAL A 365 24.02 -5.09 -9.64
C VAL A 365 23.44 -3.68 -9.77
N ALA A 366 22.43 -3.32 -8.97
CA ALA A 366 21.87 -1.98 -8.94
C ALA A 366 22.80 -1.02 -8.17
N PHE A 367 23.39 -1.47 -7.09
CA PHE A 367 24.38 -0.69 -6.35
C PHE A 367 25.69 -0.49 -7.13
N GLU A 368 26.10 -1.44 -7.96
CA GLU A 368 27.24 -1.27 -8.85
C GLU A 368 27.03 -0.13 -9.85
N ALA A 369 25.81 0.03 -10.37
CA ALA A 369 25.44 1.17 -11.20
C ALA A 369 25.52 2.51 -10.44
N ALA A 370 25.35 2.50 -9.11
CA ALA A 370 25.55 3.66 -8.23
C ALA A 370 27.01 3.88 -7.80
N GLY A 371 27.93 3.00 -8.20
CA GLY A 371 29.36 3.05 -7.89
C GLY A 371 29.75 2.36 -6.58
N PHE A 372 28.97 1.37 -6.13
CA PHE A 372 29.26 0.59 -4.93
C PHE A 372 29.32 -0.91 -5.21
N LYS A 373 30.42 -1.57 -4.86
CA LYS A 373 30.54 -3.03 -4.80
C LYS A 373 30.39 -3.53 -3.36
N ASN A 374 29.86 -4.74 -3.19
CA ASN A 374 29.60 -5.33 -1.88
C ASN A 374 28.75 -4.43 -0.96
N ALA A 375 27.80 -3.71 -1.55
CA ALA A 375 26.99 -2.74 -0.84
C ALA A 375 25.87 -3.38 -0.01
N ILE A 376 25.37 -4.52 -0.45
CA ILE A 376 24.29 -5.26 0.20
C ILE A 376 24.75 -6.70 0.47
N LEU A 377 24.56 -7.17 1.70
CA LEU A 377 25.05 -8.46 2.17
C LEU A 377 23.90 -9.22 2.85
N ALA A 378 23.87 -10.52 2.63
CA ALA A 378 22.98 -11.44 3.33
C ALA A 378 23.79 -12.30 4.30
N LYS A 379 23.28 -12.50 5.52
CA LYS A 379 23.87 -13.35 6.56
C LYS A 379 22.80 -14.20 7.22
N GLU A 380 23.18 -15.39 7.67
CA GLU A 380 22.36 -16.11 8.63
C GLU A 380 22.50 -15.47 10.01
N ALA A 381 21.45 -15.57 10.83
CA ALA A 381 21.51 -15.10 12.21
C ALA A 381 22.63 -15.81 12.99
N PRO A 382 23.33 -15.11 13.91
CA PRO A 382 24.40 -15.70 14.71
C PRO A 382 23.88 -16.86 15.58
N ALA A 383 24.41 -18.05 15.39
CA ALA A 383 23.92 -19.26 16.09
C ALA A 383 24.22 -19.28 17.59
N ASN A 384 25.25 -18.56 18.05
CA ASN A 384 25.79 -18.63 19.41
C ASN A 384 25.83 -17.27 20.13
N ASP A 385 25.04 -16.30 19.67
CA ASP A 385 24.95 -15.01 20.36
C ASP A 385 23.64 -14.97 21.19
N PRO A 386 23.72 -15.07 22.53
CA PRO A 386 22.53 -15.07 23.39
C PRO A 386 21.82 -13.72 23.44
N ASP A 387 22.47 -12.66 22.98
CA ASP A 387 21.95 -11.30 22.99
C ASP A 387 21.42 -10.87 21.63
N TRP A 388 21.59 -11.68 20.57
CA TRP A 388 20.98 -11.41 19.29
C TRP A 388 19.46 -11.58 19.35
N SER A 389 18.76 -10.63 18.78
CA SER A 389 17.30 -10.70 18.61
C SER A 389 16.92 -10.15 17.24
N ALA A 390 15.95 -10.79 16.59
CA ALA A 390 15.41 -10.33 15.33
C ALA A 390 14.57 -9.03 15.48
N GLU A 391 14.26 -8.64 16.69
CA GLU A 391 13.57 -7.40 17.04
C GLU A 391 14.52 -6.26 17.42
N ASP A 392 15.83 -6.51 17.45
CA ASP A 392 16.83 -5.50 17.78
C ASP A 392 17.05 -4.57 16.57
N ALA A 393 16.72 -3.30 16.73
CA ALA A 393 16.78 -2.30 15.66
C ALA A 393 18.20 -2.00 15.11
N ARG A 394 19.24 -2.70 15.58
CA ARG A 394 20.55 -2.73 14.93
C ARG A 394 20.63 -3.65 13.72
N TYR A 395 19.65 -4.56 13.57
CA TYR A 395 19.65 -5.59 12.56
C TYR A 395 18.42 -5.46 11.66
N SER A 396 18.61 -5.54 10.36
CA SER A 396 17.52 -5.73 9.40
C SER A 396 17.33 -7.21 9.15
N VAL A 397 16.12 -7.73 9.27
CA VAL A 397 15.84 -9.17 9.26
C VAL A 397 14.75 -9.53 8.26
N ILE A 398 14.96 -10.62 7.51
CA ILE A 398 13.88 -11.26 6.74
C ILE A 398 13.15 -12.21 7.67
N ARG A 399 11.99 -11.77 8.20
CA ARG A 399 11.22 -12.49 9.23
C ARG A 399 10.32 -13.55 8.59
N TRP A 400 10.41 -14.80 9.08
CA TRP A 400 9.52 -15.87 8.67
C TRP A 400 8.32 -15.95 9.62
N LEU A 401 7.13 -15.56 9.16
CA LEU A 401 5.95 -15.41 10.01
C LEU A 401 4.89 -16.48 9.72
N PRO A 402 4.43 -17.26 10.74
CA PRO A 402 3.43 -18.31 10.58
C PRO A 402 2.02 -17.72 10.45
N SER A 403 1.69 -17.26 9.25
CA SER A 403 0.38 -16.67 8.96
C SER A 403 -0.24 -17.27 7.71
N THR A 404 -1.58 -17.36 7.68
CA THR A 404 -2.35 -17.73 6.49
C THR A 404 -2.55 -16.56 5.54
N THR A 405 -2.03 -15.38 5.85
CA THR A 405 -2.03 -14.21 4.97
C THR A 405 -1.17 -14.50 3.74
N GLU A 406 -1.74 -14.29 2.57
CA GLU A 406 -1.06 -14.43 1.28
C GLU A 406 -0.40 -13.09 0.91
N ASN A 407 0.64 -12.71 1.65
CA ASN A 407 1.35 -11.45 1.44
C ASN A 407 2.79 -11.53 1.97
N ALA A 408 3.59 -10.54 1.58
CA ALA A 408 4.83 -10.12 2.23
C ALA A 408 4.82 -8.59 2.33
N SER A 409 5.68 -8.00 3.13
CA SER A 409 5.84 -6.55 3.19
C SER A 409 7.23 -6.17 3.65
N GLY A 410 7.81 -5.13 3.05
CA GLY A 410 9.13 -4.59 3.36
C GLY A 410 9.06 -3.20 4.01
N PRO A 411 8.58 -3.06 5.26
CA PRO A 411 8.64 -1.79 5.96
C PRO A 411 10.08 -1.44 6.35
N HIS A 412 10.34 -0.15 6.54
CA HIS A 412 11.59 0.35 7.07
C HIS A 412 11.35 1.45 8.13
N ILE A 413 12.33 1.63 9.00
CA ILE A 413 12.35 2.68 10.01
C ILE A 413 13.48 3.62 9.67
N HIS A 414 13.20 4.91 9.64
CA HIS A 414 14.17 5.92 9.23
C HIS A 414 14.25 7.09 10.20
N ASP A 415 15.38 7.78 10.18
CA ASP A 415 15.61 9.04 10.88
C ASP A 415 14.72 10.13 10.26
N PRO A 416 13.76 10.71 11.00
CA PRO A 416 12.83 11.69 10.44
C PRO A 416 13.50 13.02 10.06
N ARG A 417 14.75 13.26 10.47
CA ARG A 417 15.51 14.46 10.10
C ARG A 417 16.00 14.42 8.65
N THR A 418 16.21 13.21 8.07
CA THR A 418 16.95 13.04 6.82
C THR A 418 16.40 11.97 5.88
N GLY A 419 15.53 11.09 6.37
CA GLY A 419 15.12 9.88 5.67
C GLY A 419 16.18 8.76 5.68
N GLU A 420 17.23 8.83 6.52
CA GLU A 420 18.20 7.74 6.64
C GLU A 420 17.54 6.49 7.20
N ILE A 421 17.51 5.40 6.41
CA ILE A 421 16.99 4.11 6.86
C ILE A 421 17.97 3.51 7.86
N LEU A 422 17.49 3.19 9.06
CA LEU A 422 18.27 2.67 10.17
C LEU A 422 18.05 1.16 10.34
N GLU A 423 16.84 0.69 10.08
CA GLU A 423 16.44 -0.70 10.25
C GLU A 423 15.28 -1.03 9.30
N ALA A 424 15.19 -2.31 8.87
CA ALA A 424 14.10 -2.78 8.03
C ALA A 424 13.84 -4.28 8.28
N ASP A 425 12.66 -4.60 8.79
CA ASP A 425 12.21 -5.98 9.01
C ASP A 425 11.20 -6.39 7.94
N ILE A 426 11.63 -7.23 7.01
CA ILE A 426 10.73 -7.79 5.99
C ILE A 426 9.85 -8.85 6.62
N GLN A 427 8.54 -8.69 6.52
CA GLN A 427 7.55 -9.64 7.00
C GLN A 427 7.20 -10.61 5.88
N TYR A 428 7.78 -11.80 5.91
CA TYR A 428 7.49 -12.87 4.96
C TYR A 428 6.50 -13.86 5.57
N TYR A 429 5.23 -13.75 5.17
CA TYR A 429 4.19 -14.65 5.67
C TYR A 429 4.28 -16.02 5.00
N HIS A 430 4.18 -17.10 5.79
CA HIS A 430 4.32 -18.47 5.29
C HIS A 430 3.46 -18.74 4.06
N ASN A 431 2.24 -18.24 4.05
CA ASN A 431 1.27 -18.54 2.99
C ASN A 431 1.45 -17.72 1.70
N VAL A 432 2.44 -16.81 1.63
CA VAL A 432 2.80 -16.15 0.37
C VAL A 432 3.26 -17.17 -0.69
N GLN A 433 3.76 -18.33 -0.26
CA GLN A 433 4.09 -19.45 -1.14
C GLN A 433 2.86 -19.92 -1.94
N ASN A 434 1.69 -20.00 -1.30
CA ASN A 434 0.44 -20.36 -1.97
C ASN A 434 0.04 -19.32 -3.01
N LEU A 435 0.20 -18.04 -2.68
CA LEU A 435 -0.07 -16.95 -3.60
C LEU A 435 0.84 -16.99 -4.83
N ALA A 436 2.15 -17.11 -4.62
CA ALA A 436 3.15 -17.18 -5.69
C ALA A 436 2.93 -18.42 -6.59
N LYS A 437 2.65 -19.58 -6.00
CA LYS A 437 2.27 -20.82 -6.72
C LYS A 437 1.05 -20.56 -7.63
N ASN A 438 0.00 -19.95 -7.09
CA ASN A 438 -1.24 -19.73 -7.81
C ASN A 438 -1.06 -18.74 -8.97
N TRP A 439 -0.36 -17.61 -8.74
CA TRP A 439 -0.02 -16.67 -9.81
C TRP A 439 0.79 -17.33 -10.92
N TYR A 440 1.88 -18.02 -10.56
CA TYR A 440 2.73 -18.67 -11.55
C TYR A 440 1.97 -19.68 -12.38
N PHE A 441 1.18 -20.53 -11.73
CA PHE A 441 0.39 -21.55 -12.42
C PHE A 441 -0.61 -20.96 -13.41
N VAL A 442 -1.40 -19.94 -13.00
CA VAL A 442 -2.44 -19.39 -13.86
C VAL A 442 -1.91 -18.46 -14.95
N GLN A 443 -0.77 -17.82 -14.74
CA GLN A 443 -0.20 -16.88 -15.71
C GLN A 443 0.73 -17.56 -16.70
N VAL A 444 1.61 -18.43 -16.24
CA VAL A 444 2.67 -19.02 -17.08
C VAL A 444 2.82 -20.54 -16.94
N GLY A 445 1.96 -21.22 -16.21
CA GLY A 445 2.01 -22.68 -16.06
C GLY A 445 2.07 -23.46 -17.40
N PRO A 446 1.36 -23.05 -18.47
CA PRO A 446 1.49 -23.70 -19.78
C PRO A 446 2.88 -23.61 -20.42
N LEU A 447 3.74 -22.66 -19.98
CA LEU A 447 5.04 -22.37 -20.53
C LEU A 447 6.17 -23.10 -19.77
N ASP A 448 5.91 -23.56 -18.53
CA ASP A 448 6.91 -24.26 -17.71
C ASP A 448 6.52 -25.73 -17.47
N PRO A 449 7.28 -26.71 -17.99
CA PRO A 449 7.00 -28.12 -17.71
C PRO A 449 6.98 -28.48 -16.23
N ARG A 450 7.68 -27.73 -15.35
CA ARG A 450 7.71 -27.95 -13.90
C ARG A 450 6.36 -27.62 -13.24
N ALA A 451 5.55 -26.76 -13.89
CA ALA A 451 4.24 -26.36 -13.38
C ALA A 451 3.08 -27.28 -13.82
N ARG A 452 3.36 -28.39 -14.51
CA ARG A 452 2.32 -29.33 -14.97
C ARG A 452 1.62 -30.10 -13.85
N GLN A 453 2.19 -30.12 -12.67
CA GLN A 453 1.66 -30.81 -11.48
C GLN A 453 1.81 -29.94 -10.25
N LEU A 454 0.83 -30.00 -9.35
CA LEU A 454 0.86 -29.34 -8.04
C LEU A 454 1.01 -30.39 -6.91
N PRO A 455 1.75 -30.05 -5.85
CA PRO A 455 2.50 -28.80 -5.63
C PRO A 455 3.67 -28.64 -6.57
N LEU A 456 4.09 -27.39 -6.81
CA LEU A 456 5.29 -27.07 -7.59
C LEU A 456 6.54 -27.68 -6.95
N PRO A 457 7.55 -28.10 -7.74
CA PRO A 457 8.81 -28.61 -7.20
C PRO A 457 9.58 -27.52 -6.42
N ASP A 458 10.42 -27.96 -5.45
CA ASP A 458 11.09 -27.05 -4.52
C ASP A 458 12.04 -26.06 -5.22
N ASP A 459 12.68 -26.45 -6.33
CA ASP A 459 13.55 -25.55 -7.10
C ASP A 459 12.75 -24.38 -7.69
N LEU A 460 11.60 -24.65 -8.31
CA LEU A 460 10.73 -23.60 -8.86
C LEU A 460 10.15 -22.74 -7.73
N MET A 461 9.63 -23.35 -6.68
CA MET A 461 9.11 -22.61 -5.53
C MET A 461 10.19 -21.71 -4.90
N GLY A 462 11.43 -22.17 -4.84
CA GLY A 462 12.56 -21.38 -4.37
C GLY A 462 12.85 -20.15 -5.25
N GLU A 463 12.76 -20.30 -6.58
CA GLU A 463 12.88 -19.17 -7.51
C GLU A 463 11.78 -18.12 -7.31
N LEU A 464 10.52 -18.59 -7.09
CA LEU A 464 9.40 -17.70 -6.78
C LEU A 464 9.58 -16.98 -5.45
N MET A 465 10.09 -17.65 -4.43
CA MET A 465 10.42 -17.04 -3.14
C MET A 465 11.54 -16.00 -3.26
N ARG A 466 12.59 -16.32 -4.03
CA ARG A 466 13.68 -15.37 -4.34
C ARG A 466 13.13 -14.08 -4.95
N TYR A 467 12.22 -14.20 -5.90
CA TYR A 467 11.55 -13.05 -6.53
C TYR A 467 10.81 -12.20 -5.49
N VAL A 468 9.98 -12.81 -4.64
CA VAL A 468 9.23 -12.06 -3.62
C VAL A 468 10.18 -11.39 -2.62
N VAL A 469 11.20 -12.11 -2.14
CA VAL A 469 12.21 -11.53 -1.23
C VAL A 469 12.93 -10.35 -1.88
N ALA A 470 13.36 -10.48 -3.13
CA ALA A 470 14.04 -9.39 -3.84
C ALA A 470 13.11 -8.15 -3.99
N HIS A 471 11.82 -8.35 -4.25
CA HIS A 471 10.82 -7.28 -4.32
C HIS A 471 10.69 -6.55 -2.97
N GLU A 472 10.51 -7.30 -1.86
CA GLU A 472 10.40 -6.72 -0.53
C GLU A 472 11.69 -6.00 -0.09
N VAL A 473 12.86 -6.53 -0.46
CA VAL A 473 14.14 -5.83 -0.26
C VAL A 473 14.13 -4.48 -0.98
N GLY A 474 13.57 -4.40 -2.18
CA GLY A 474 13.43 -3.14 -2.90
C GLY A 474 12.68 -2.07 -2.09
N HIS A 475 11.59 -2.44 -1.43
CA HIS A 475 10.86 -1.53 -0.54
C HIS A 475 11.73 -1.07 0.63
N THR A 476 12.50 -1.97 1.22
CA THR A 476 13.39 -1.62 2.33
C THR A 476 14.63 -0.84 1.90
N LEU A 477 14.92 -0.74 0.61
CA LEU A 477 15.92 0.17 0.02
C LEU A 477 15.34 1.55 -0.29
N GLY A 478 14.05 1.76 -0.05
CA GLY A 478 13.34 3.03 -0.24
C GLY A 478 12.46 3.10 -1.48
N PHE A 479 12.36 2.04 -2.30
CA PHE A 479 11.61 2.08 -3.55
C PHE A 479 10.10 1.85 -3.36
N GLN A 480 9.30 2.68 -4.02
CA GLN A 480 7.87 2.46 -4.21
C GLN A 480 7.63 1.52 -5.40
N HIS A 481 6.40 0.99 -5.51
CA HIS A 481 5.98 0.32 -6.74
C HIS A 481 6.05 1.26 -7.94
N ASN A 482 6.45 0.73 -9.10
CA ASN A 482 6.40 1.44 -10.37
C ASN A 482 5.53 0.67 -11.37
N MET A 483 4.22 0.91 -11.33
CA MET A 483 3.24 0.24 -12.19
C MET A 483 3.36 0.67 -13.66
N LYS A 484 3.98 1.83 -13.91
CA LYS A 484 4.20 2.34 -15.27
C LYS A 484 5.16 1.49 -16.10
N ALA A 485 6.02 0.75 -15.44
CA ALA A 485 7.11 0.04 -16.09
C ALA A 485 6.63 -1.02 -17.08
N SER A 486 5.62 -1.83 -16.74
CA SER A 486 5.06 -2.88 -17.61
C SER A 486 4.53 -2.36 -18.94
N SER A 487 4.09 -1.09 -18.98
CA SER A 487 3.59 -0.46 -20.20
C SER A 487 4.68 0.07 -21.14
N THR A 488 5.94 0.02 -20.72
CA THR A 488 7.03 0.63 -21.51
C THR A 488 7.69 -0.31 -22.50
N TYR A 489 7.48 -1.63 -22.37
CA TYR A 489 7.93 -2.63 -23.32
C TYR A 489 6.79 -3.07 -24.24
N THR A 490 7.11 -3.23 -25.51
CA THR A 490 6.14 -3.67 -26.51
C THR A 490 5.86 -5.18 -26.42
N ILE A 491 4.71 -5.62 -26.93
CA ILE A 491 4.34 -7.03 -27.04
C ILE A 491 5.43 -7.85 -27.77
N ALA A 492 6.04 -7.28 -28.80
CA ALA A 492 7.12 -7.96 -29.54
C ALA A 492 8.35 -8.17 -28.66
N GLN A 493 8.71 -7.19 -27.86
CA GLN A 493 9.86 -7.28 -26.94
C GLN A 493 9.64 -8.31 -25.84
N VAL A 494 8.48 -8.29 -25.16
CA VAL A 494 8.20 -9.23 -24.06
C VAL A 494 7.98 -10.66 -24.53
N ARG A 495 7.85 -10.90 -25.84
CA ARG A 495 7.80 -12.22 -26.49
C ARG A 495 9.12 -12.65 -27.13
N ASP A 496 10.09 -11.77 -27.26
CA ASP A 496 11.42 -12.11 -27.80
C ASP A 496 12.31 -12.70 -26.69
N LYS A 497 12.65 -13.98 -26.79
CA LYS A 497 13.49 -14.68 -25.81
C LYS A 497 14.85 -14.02 -25.55
N ASN A 498 15.46 -13.40 -26.55
CA ASN A 498 16.76 -12.76 -26.41
C ASN A 498 16.61 -11.41 -25.68
N TRP A 499 15.55 -10.65 -26.00
CA TRP A 499 15.22 -9.42 -25.31
C TRP A 499 14.93 -9.68 -23.81
N VAL A 500 14.01 -10.62 -23.52
CA VAL A 500 13.57 -10.93 -22.15
C VAL A 500 14.73 -11.48 -21.32
N LYS A 501 15.59 -12.31 -21.90
CA LYS A 501 16.79 -12.80 -21.23
C LYS A 501 17.69 -11.64 -20.78
N GLN A 502 17.83 -10.60 -21.58
CA GLN A 502 18.71 -9.46 -21.31
C GLN A 502 18.03 -8.41 -20.42
N ASN A 503 16.77 -8.07 -20.68
CA ASN A 503 16.10 -6.91 -20.13
C ASN A 503 14.99 -7.24 -19.11
N GLY A 504 14.57 -8.53 -19.03
CA GLY A 504 13.33 -8.89 -18.35
C GLY A 504 12.10 -8.56 -19.21
N HIS A 505 10.92 -8.86 -18.71
CA HIS A 505 9.65 -8.49 -19.33
C HIS A 505 9.06 -7.19 -18.76
N THR A 506 9.70 -6.63 -17.73
CA THR A 506 9.44 -5.31 -17.15
C THR A 506 10.77 -4.66 -16.78
N PRO A 507 10.94 -3.32 -16.89
CA PRO A 507 12.18 -2.62 -16.56
C PRO A 507 12.52 -2.59 -15.07
N THR A 508 11.64 -2.99 -14.19
CA THR A 508 11.84 -2.96 -12.72
C THR A 508 11.23 -4.15 -12.02
N LEU A 509 11.91 -4.63 -10.99
CA LEU A 509 11.39 -5.60 -10.04
C LEU A 509 10.23 -5.04 -9.18
N MET A 510 10.13 -3.72 -9.07
CA MET A 510 9.11 -3.04 -8.26
C MET A 510 7.78 -2.85 -8.97
N ASP A 511 7.62 -3.38 -10.18
CA ASP A 511 6.35 -3.48 -10.86
C ASP A 511 5.56 -4.72 -10.37
N TYR A 512 4.25 -4.61 -10.28
CA TYR A 512 3.37 -5.75 -10.05
C TYR A 512 2.99 -6.47 -11.35
N SER A 513 3.90 -6.53 -12.32
CA SER A 513 3.67 -7.29 -13.55
C SER A 513 3.48 -8.79 -13.29
N ARG A 514 3.99 -9.30 -12.17
CA ARG A 514 4.04 -10.71 -11.80
C ARG A 514 4.82 -11.50 -12.84
N PHE A 515 4.20 -12.45 -13.56
CA PHE A 515 4.89 -13.31 -14.52
C PHE A 515 4.49 -12.96 -15.96
N ASN A 516 5.37 -13.24 -16.92
CA ASN A 516 5.17 -12.87 -18.33
C ASN A 516 4.06 -13.70 -18.99
N TYR A 517 2.79 -13.41 -18.65
CA TYR A 517 1.61 -14.10 -19.20
C TYR A 517 1.35 -13.81 -20.69
N VAL A 518 2.03 -12.84 -21.27
CA VAL A 518 1.95 -12.48 -22.70
C VAL A 518 2.75 -13.47 -23.55
N ALA A 519 3.83 -14.02 -22.99
CA ALA A 519 4.63 -15.06 -23.66
C ALA A 519 3.78 -16.29 -24.03
N GLN A 520 4.16 -16.94 -25.11
CA GLN A 520 3.46 -18.13 -25.62
C GLN A 520 4.46 -19.31 -25.71
N PRO A 521 4.02 -20.57 -25.65
CA PRO A 521 4.92 -21.73 -25.75
C PRO A 521 5.83 -21.71 -26.96
N GLU A 522 5.32 -21.19 -28.10
CA GLU A 522 6.09 -21.07 -29.36
C GLU A 522 7.21 -20.01 -29.30
N ASP A 523 7.20 -19.09 -28.34
CA ASP A 523 8.26 -18.07 -28.20
C ASP A 523 9.55 -18.67 -27.63
N GLY A 524 9.48 -19.82 -26.96
CA GLY A 524 10.63 -20.56 -26.46
C GLY A 524 11.44 -19.79 -25.42
N ILE A 525 10.76 -18.96 -24.60
CA ILE A 525 11.36 -18.25 -23.47
C ILE A 525 11.67 -19.25 -22.37
N ASP A 526 12.88 -19.15 -21.81
CA ASP A 526 13.28 -19.98 -20.67
C ASP A 526 12.39 -19.65 -19.44
N PRO A 527 11.86 -20.65 -18.72
CA PRO A 527 11.01 -20.40 -17.56
C PRO A 527 11.57 -19.42 -16.51
N VAL A 528 12.90 -19.41 -16.31
CA VAL A 528 13.53 -18.45 -15.38
C VAL A 528 13.38 -17.00 -15.87
N ASP A 529 13.26 -16.77 -17.15
CA ASP A 529 13.07 -15.45 -17.75
C ASP A 529 11.59 -15.00 -17.79
N LEU A 530 10.65 -15.86 -17.38
CA LEU A 530 9.24 -15.49 -17.15
C LEU A 530 9.02 -14.78 -15.81
N ILE A 531 10.03 -14.78 -14.93
CA ILE A 531 10.02 -14.18 -13.59
C ILE A 531 10.68 -12.79 -13.66
N PRO A 532 10.13 -11.75 -13.01
CA PRO A 532 10.78 -10.43 -12.97
C PRO A 532 12.15 -10.47 -12.30
N LYS A 533 13.03 -9.58 -12.73
CA LYS A 533 14.40 -9.44 -12.20
C LYS A 533 14.79 -7.96 -12.10
N ILE A 534 15.91 -7.69 -11.43
CA ILE A 534 16.47 -6.32 -11.37
C ILE A 534 16.68 -5.81 -12.80
N GLY A 535 15.97 -4.76 -13.12
CA GLY A 535 15.91 -4.18 -14.45
C GLY A 535 16.69 -2.87 -14.62
N PRO A 536 16.61 -2.27 -15.80
CA PRO A 536 17.30 -1.00 -16.08
C PRO A 536 16.75 0.18 -15.25
N TYR A 537 15.47 0.19 -14.90
CA TYR A 537 14.91 1.20 -14.01
C TYR A 537 15.46 1.07 -12.59
N ASP A 538 15.55 -0.15 -12.04
CA ASP A 538 16.09 -0.38 -10.70
C ASP A 538 17.52 0.13 -10.57
N LYS A 539 18.35 -0.15 -11.60
CA LYS A 539 19.74 0.32 -11.66
C LYS A 539 19.82 1.84 -11.72
N TRP A 540 18.98 2.46 -12.56
CA TRP A 540 18.94 3.91 -12.70
C TRP A 540 18.39 4.59 -11.45
N ALA A 541 17.30 4.09 -10.85
CA ALA A 541 16.73 4.63 -9.63
C ALA A 541 17.70 4.49 -8.44
N THR A 542 18.42 3.35 -8.35
CA THR A 542 19.48 3.17 -7.34
C THR A 542 20.61 4.16 -7.57
N MET A 543 21.05 4.35 -8.81
CA MET A 543 22.04 5.37 -9.15
C MET A 543 21.55 6.76 -8.75
N TRP A 544 20.32 7.13 -9.09
CA TRP A 544 19.73 8.43 -8.76
C TRP A 544 19.66 8.66 -7.25
N GLY A 545 19.28 7.66 -6.48
CA GLY A 545 19.11 7.79 -5.03
C GLY A 545 20.41 7.69 -4.23
N TYR A 546 21.38 6.88 -4.67
CA TYR A 546 22.54 6.50 -3.86
C TYR A 546 23.88 7.02 -4.38
N LYS A 547 24.02 7.33 -5.67
CA LYS A 547 25.29 7.81 -6.22
C LYS A 547 25.67 9.16 -5.57
N PRO A 548 26.88 9.29 -5.00
CA PRO A 548 27.37 10.56 -4.49
C PRO A 548 27.49 11.61 -5.61
N ILE A 549 27.11 12.85 -5.31
CA ILE A 549 27.29 14.00 -6.20
C ILE A 549 28.46 14.83 -5.66
N PRO A 550 29.65 14.78 -6.30
CA PRO A 550 30.84 15.46 -5.82
C PRO A 550 30.62 16.97 -5.73
N GLY A 551 31.03 17.57 -4.59
CA GLY A 551 30.98 19.00 -4.39
C GLY A 551 29.69 19.52 -3.75
N ALA A 552 28.59 18.80 -3.83
CA ALA A 552 27.34 19.17 -3.18
C ALA A 552 27.43 18.99 -1.65
N LYS A 553 27.06 20.02 -0.90
CA LYS A 553 27.10 20.05 0.58
C LYS A 553 25.70 20.12 1.19
N THR A 554 24.70 20.44 0.39
CA THR A 554 23.30 20.57 0.80
C THR A 554 22.39 19.84 -0.18
N PRO A 555 21.18 19.43 0.25
CA PRO A 555 20.20 18.82 -0.65
C PRO A 555 19.83 19.68 -1.87
N ASP A 556 19.80 21.01 -1.69
CA ASP A 556 19.47 21.94 -2.77
C ASP A 556 20.59 22.04 -3.83
N GLU A 557 21.86 21.87 -3.42
CA GLU A 557 22.99 21.83 -4.35
C GLU A 557 23.00 20.56 -5.23
N GLU A 558 22.39 19.47 -4.78
CA GLU A 558 22.22 18.25 -5.59
C GLU A 558 21.15 18.38 -6.67
N LYS A 559 20.14 19.26 -6.46
CA LYS A 559 18.94 19.36 -7.30
C LYS A 559 19.21 19.52 -8.80
N PRO A 560 20.15 20.37 -9.28
CA PRO A 560 20.40 20.50 -10.72
C PRO A 560 20.89 19.18 -11.37
N THR A 561 21.72 18.40 -10.66
CA THR A 561 22.20 17.11 -11.16
C THR A 561 21.10 16.06 -11.13
N LEU A 562 20.30 16.02 -10.07
CA LEU A 562 19.18 15.10 -9.93
C LEU A 562 18.10 15.37 -10.98
N ASP A 563 17.76 16.64 -11.24
CA ASP A 563 16.83 17.02 -12.32
C ASP A 563 17.35 16.59 -13.69
N LYS A 564 18.65 16.79 -13.96
CA LYS A 564 19.26 16.31 -15.21
C LYS A 564 19.11 14.80 -15.39
N TRP A 565 19.34 14.01 -14.34
CA TRP A 565 19.19 12.56 -14.40
C TRP A 565 17.72 12.18 -14.56
N ALA A 566 16.79 12.82 -13.83
CA ALA A 566 15.37 12.54 -13.94
C ALA A 566 14.81 12.84 -15.34
N ARG A 567 15.34 13.84 -16.06
CA ARG A 567 14.94 14.17 -17.44
C ARG A 567 15.30 13.10 -18.48
N GLU A 568 16.15 12.13 -18.15
CA GLU A 568 16.44 11.00 -19.06
C GLU A 568 15.18 10.22 -19.44
N GLN A 569 14.15 10.22 -18.60
CA GLN A 569 12.85 9.59 -18.89
C GLN A 569 12.13 10.16 -20.12
N ASP A 570 12.46 11.37 -20.57
CA ASP A 570 11.85 11.97 -21.76
C ASP A 570 12.25 11.22 -23.05
N GLN A 571 13.47 10.69 -23.09
CA GLN A 571 13.99 9.91 -24.21
C GLN A 571 13.94 8.40 -23.96
N LYS A 572 13.94 7.96 -22.68
CA LYS A 572 14.00 6.56 -22.27
C LYS A 572 12.72 6.21 -21.52
N ALA A 573 11.67 5.80 -22.23
CA ALA A 573 10.36 5.50 -21.65
C ALA A 573 10.43 4.52 -20.48
N TYR A 574 11.35 3.55 -20.52
CA TYR A 574 11.54 2.56 -19.46
C TYR A 574 12.09 3.13 -18.13
N LEU A 575 12.42 4.43 -18.08
CA LEU A 575 12.77 5.16 -16.86
C LEU A 575 11.59 5.94 -16.26
N ARG A 576 10.42 5.90 -16.88
CA ARG A 576 9.23 6.58 -16.35
C ARG A 576 8.73 5.88 -15.10
N PHE A 577 8.28 6.70 -14.18
CA PHE A 577 7.70 6.25 -12.92
C PHE A 577 6.25 6.71 -12.80
N SER A 578 5.41 5.82 -12.36
CA SER A 578 4.10 6.09 -11.77
C SER A 578 3.71 4.94 -10.86
N THR A 579 3.06 5.25 -9.78
CA THR A 579 2.36 4.28 -8.94
C THR A 579 0.86 4.46 -9.15
N GLU A 580 0.01 3.67 -8.53
CA GLU A 580 -1.47 3.64 -8.71
C GLU A 580 -2.19 4.99 -8.45
N GLY A 581 -1.48 6.12 -8.57
CA GLY A 581 -1.88 7.44 -8.08
C GLY A 581 -2.95 8.18 -8.89
N HIS A 582 -3.28 7.74 -10.11
CA HIS A 582 -4.21 8.49 -10.97
C HIS A 582 -5.66 7.95 -10.95
N ASN A 583 -6.08 7.31 -9.87
CA ASN A 583 -7.44 6.73 -9.70
C ASN A 583 -7.87 5.84 -10.88
N GLY A 584 -6.93 5.07 -11.44
CA GLY A 584 -7.18 4.20 -12.59
C GLY A 584 -7.47 4.96 -13.89
N ALA A 585 -6.97 6.17 -14.04
CA ALA A 585 -7.15 6.95 -15.26
C ALA A 585 -6.09 6.65 -16.32
N ASP A 586 -4.91 6.18 -15.93
CA ASP A 586 -3.85 5.79 -16.86
C ASP A 586 -3.87 4.26 -17.07
N PRO A 587 -4.15 3.76 -18.28
CA PRO A 587 -4.12 2.33 -18.56
C PRO A 587 -2.71 1.72 -18.51
N GLY A 588 -1.67 2.55 -18.51
CA GLY A 588 -0.30 2.09 -18.33
C GLY A 588 0.18 2.02 -16.87
N ASP A 589 -0.72 2.22 -15.89
CA ASP A 589 -0.42 2.10 -14.45
C ASP A 589 -1.16 0.89 -13.83
N GLU A 590 -1.32 -0.20 -14.59
CA GLU A 590 -2.06 -1.37 -14.16
C GLU A 590 -1.24 -2.31 -13.30
N THR A 591 -1.87 -2.84 -12.27
CA THR A 591 -1.31 -3.94 -11.49
C THR A 591 -1.52 -5.28 -12.21
N GLU A 592 -0.55 -6.18 -12.10
CA GLU A 592 -0.59 -7.52 -12.71
C GLU A 592 -0.73 -7.48 -14.24
N ALA A 593 -0.11 -6.46 -14.88
CA ALA A 593 -0.11 -6.24 -16.32
C ALA A 593 1.29 -6.49 -16.92
N VAL A 594 1.32 -6.92 -18.17
CA VAL A 594 2.55 -7.07 -18.99
C VAL A 594 2.25 -6.56 -20.40
N GLY A 595 3.08 -5.66 -20.91
CA GLY A 595 2.91 -5.10 -22.25
C GLY A 595 1.62 -4.29 -22.42
N ASP A 596 1.12 -3.67 -21.37
CA ASP A 596 -0.15 -2.95 -21.30
C ASP A 596 -0.15 -1.58 -22.03
N SER A 597 0.95 -1.20 -22.67
CA SER A 597 0.92 -0.20 -23.75
C SER A 597 -0.06 -0.58 -24.88
N ASP A 598 -0.33 -1.89 -25.03
CA ASP A 598 -1.40 -2.45 -25.86
C ASP A 598 -2.15 -3.53 -25.08
N ALA A 599 -2.99 -3.09 -24.13
CA ALA A 599 -3.74 -3.97 -23.24
C ALA A 599 -4.64 -4.96 -24.01
N VAL A 600 -5.13 -4.60 -25.20
CA VAL A 600 -5.93 -5.47 -26.06
C VAL A 600 -5.09 -6.64 -26.59
N ALA A 601 -3.91 -6.35 -27.13
CA ALA A 601 -3.00 -7.37 -27.63
C ALA A 601 -2.47 -8.27 -26.51
N ALA A 602 -2.10 -7.68 -25.37
CA ALA A 602 -1.64 -8.41 -24.18
C ALA A 602 -2.71 -9.38 -23.68
N THR A 603 -3.93 -8.89 -23.44
CA THR A 603 -5.05 -9.71 -22.94
C THR A 603 -5.45 -10.80 -23.93
N ARG A 604 -5.38 -10.53 -25.25
CA ARG A 604 -5.62 -11.54 -26.27
C ARG A 604 -4.66 -12.74 -26.16
N LEU A 605 -3.42 -12.49 -25.78
CA LEU A 605 -2.41 -13.53 -25.56
C LEU A 605 -2.59 -14.22 -24.22
N GLY A 606 -2.91 -13.47 -23.17
CA GLY A 606 -3.24 -13.99 -21.85
C GLY A 606 -4.42 -14.97 -21.87
N ILE A 607 -5.52 -14.64 -22.58
CA ILE A 607 -6.66 -15.54 -22.74
C ILE A 607 -6.25 -16.88 -23.36
N LYS A 608 -5.32 -16.89 -24.33
CA LYS A 608 -4.82 -18.14 -24.92
C LYS A 608 -4.13 -19.02 -23.87
N ASN A 609 -3.35 -18.41 -22.97
CA ASN A 609 -2.72 -19.14 -21.87
C ASN A 609 -3.76 -19.60 -20.85
N LEU A 610 -4.74 -18.78 -20.50
CA LEU A 610 -5.83 -19.17 -19.58
C LEU A 610 -6.68 -20.32 -20.14
N ALA A 611 -6.89 -20.38 -21.47
CA ALA A 611 -7.55 -21.53 -22.08
C ALA A 611 -6.72 -22.82 -21.90
N ARG A 612 -5.39 -22.75 -22.09
CA ARG A 612 -4.48 -23.89 -21.82
C ARG A 612 -4.48 -24.27 -20.34
N VAL A 613 -4.46 -23.26 -19.43
CA VAL A 613 -4.59 -23.50 -17.98
C VAL A 613 -5.86 -24.27 -17.67
N SER A 614 -6.99 -23.88 -18.25
CA SER A 614 -8.28 -24.58 -18.05
C SER A 614 -8.20 -26.06 -18.44
N GLU A 615 -7.46 -26.37 -19.49
CA GLU A 615 -7.22 -27.76 -19.92
C GLU A 615 -6.31 -28.54 -18.95
N MET A 616 -5.33 -27.87 -18.35
CA MET A 616 -4.36 -28.46 -17.43
C MET A 616 -4.93 -28.69 -16.02
N LEU A 617 -5.92 -27.90 -15.57
CA LEU A 617 -6.37 -27.81 -14.18
C LEU A 617 -6.61 -29.19 -13.54
N LEU A 618 -7.45 -30.02 -14.16
CA LEU A 618 -7.82 -31.30 -13.57
C LEU A 618 -6.59 -32.22 -13.40
N GLY A 619 -5.72 -32.27 -14.42
CA GLY A 619 -4.51 -33.11 -14.37
C GLY A 619 -3.49 -32.62 -13.36
N ALA A 620 -3.29 -31.28 -13.29
CA ALA A 620 -2.33 -30.67 -12.39
C ALA A 620 -2.70 -30.79 -10.89
N THR A 621 -4.00 -30.79 -10.58
CA THR A 621 -4.50 -30.82 -9.19
C THR A 621 -4.91 -32.20 -8.69
N SER A 622 -4.90 -33.24 -9.55
CA SER A 622 -5.29 -34.63 -9.21
C SER A 622 -4.10 -35.54 -8.94
N THR A 623 -3.06 -35.02 -8.29
CA THR A 623 -1.77 -35.74 -8.13
C THR A 623 -1.75 -36.71 -6.94
N LYS A 624 -2.63 -36.52 -5.94
CA LYS A 624 -2.67 -37.33 -4.73
C LYS A 624 -4.02 -38.04 -4.57
N VAL A 625 -4.02 -39.33 -4.69
CA VAL A 625 -5.22 -40.15 -4.47
C VAL A 625 -5.69 -40.02 -3.03
N GLY A 626 -6.97 -39.73 -2.83
CA GLY A 626 -7.60 -39.55 -1.51
C GLY A 626 -7.72 -38.10 -1.03
N ASP A 627 -7.05 -37.15 -1.66
CA ASP A 627 -7.21 -35.73 -1.33
C ASP A 627 -8.55 -35.17 -1.83
N PRO A 628 -9.13 -34.18 -1.11
CA PRO A 628 -10.32 -33.46 -1.55
C PRO A 628 -10.00 -32.52 -2.73
N TRP A 629 -11.05 -32.05 -3.43
CA TRP A 629 -10.93 -31.18 -4.60
C TRP A 629 -10.64 -29.70 -4.28
N ASN A 630 -10.19 -29.38 -3.05
CA ASN A 630 -9.96 -27.99 -2.58
C ASN A 630 -8.92 -27.26 -3.44
N GLU A 631 -7.83 -27.95 -3.82
CA GLU A 631 -6.79 -27.38 -4.69
C GLU A 631 -7.36 -27.04 -6.08
N LEU A 632 -8.17 -27.90 -6.64
CA LEU A 632 -8.85 -27.66 -7.91
C LEU A 632 -9.80 -26.45 -7.83
N GLU A 633 -10.57 -26.36 -6.74
CA GLU A 633 -11.51 -25.24 -6.51
C GLU A 633 -10.74 -23.91 -6.40
N GLU A 634 -9.68 -23.90 -5.63
CA GLU A 634 -8.86 -22.69 -5.43
C GLU A 634 -8.23 -22.21 -6.75
N VAL A 635 -7.52 -23.10 -7.46
CA VAL A 635 -6.81 -22.69 -8.70
C VAL A 635 -7.79 -22.33 -9.81
N TYR A 636 -8.94 -23.02 -9.90
CA TYR A 636 -10.02 -22.60 -10.79
C TYR A 636 -10.52 -21.19 -10.46
N GLY A 637 -10.70 -20.88 -9.19
CA GLY A 637 -11.08 -19.53 -8.74
C GLY A 637 -10.04 -18.49 -9.12
N ARG A 638 -8.74 -18.81 -8.99
CA ARG A 638 -7.61 -17.94 -9.40
C ARG A 638 -7.60 -17.68 -10.91
N MET A 639 -7.87 -18.72 -11.72
CA MET A 639 -7.99 -18.59 -13.19
C MET A 639 -9.11 -17.62 -13.58
N VAL A 640 -10.28 -17.73 -12.95
CA VAL A 640 -11.40 -16.79 -13.20
C VAL A 640 -11.03 -15.36 -12.76
N SER A 641 -10.33 -15.22 -11.65
CA SER A 641 -9.85 -13.91 -11.18
C SER A 641 -8.83 -13.30 -12.16
N GLN A 642 -7.88 -14.08 -12.66
CA GLN A 642 -6.87 -13.62 -13.63
C GLN A 642 -7.56 -13.13 -14.92
N TRP A 643 -8.51 -13.89 -15.45
CA TRP A 643 -9.29 -13.44 -16.62
C TRP A 643 -10.00 -12.10 -16.34
N THR A 644 -10.61 -11.96 -15.17
CA THR A 644 -11.31 -10.72 -14.79
C THR A 644 -10.33 -9.55 -14.71
N THR A 645 -9.14 -9.76 -14.17
CA THR A 645 -8.06 -8.76 -14.09
C THR A 645 -7.64 -8.31 -15.49
N GLU A 646 -7.31 -9.25 -16.38
CA GLU A 646 -6.88 -8.93 -17.74
C GLU A 646 -7.97 -8.19 -18.55
N MET A 647 -9.25 -8.55 -18.38
CA MET A 647 -10.35 -7.81 -19.01
C MET A 647 -10.53 -6.40 -18.44
N ASN A 648 -10.22 -6.21 -17.15
CA ASN A 648 -10.24 -4.88 -16.54
C ASN A 648 -9.09 -4.00 -17.03
N HIS A 649 -7.92 -4.56 -17.38
CA HIS A 649 -6.84 -3.79 -18.04
C HIS A 649 -7.36 -3.18 -19.36
N VAL A 650 -8.05 -3.96 -20.17
CA VAL A 650 -8.66 -3.46 -21.41
C VAL A 650 -9.75 -2.40 -21.11
N ALA A 651 -10.56 -2.61 -20.07
CA ALA A 651 -11.60 -1.66 -19.70
C ALA A 651 -11.03 -0.29 -19.28
N ARG A 652 -9.82 -0.22 -18.74
CA ARG A 652 -9.16 1.04 -18.35
C ARG A 652 -8.71 1.90 -19.52
N VAL A 653 -8.54 1.33 -20.70
CA VAL A 653 -8.23 2.07 -21.94
C VAL A 653 -9.35 3.07 -22.27
N VAL A 654 -10.63 2.72 -21.98
CA VAL A 654 -11.80 3.56 -22.25
C VAL A 654 -11.85 4.73 -21.26
N GLY A 655 -11.90 5.96 -21.78
CA GLY A 655 -11.82 7.18 -20.96
C GLY A 655 -10.48 7.36 -20.24
N GLY A 656 -9.43 6.72 -20.73
CA GLY A 656 -8.09 6.75 -20.16
C GLY A 656 -7.24 7.95 -20.60
N PHE A 657 -6.23 8.27 -19.81
CA PHE A 657 -5.14 9.19 -20.12
C PHE A 657 -3.80 8.47 -20.04
N ASN A 658 -2.90 8.75 -20.98
CA ASN A 658 -1.48 8.44 -20.83
C ASN A 658 -0.83 9.54 -20.00
N SER A 659 -0.22 9.19 -18.89
CA SER A 659 0.43 10.14 -17.99
C SER A 659 1.95 10.06 -18.04
N GLN A 660 2.61 11.18 -17.83
CA GLN A 660 4.04 11.26 -17.55
C GLN A 660 4.28 12.45 -16.60
N GLN A 661 4.99 12.21 -15.50
CA GLN A 661 5.41 13.29 -14.62
C GLN A 661 6.41 14.18 -15.35
N LYS A 662 6.14 15.49 -15.38
CA LYS A 662 6.96 16.50 -16.02
C LYS A 662 7.06 17.74 -15.18
N HIS A 663 8.26 18.28 -15.07
CA HIS A 663 8.53 19.57 -14.44
C HIS A 663 8.60 20.71 -15.45
N ILE A 664 8.58 21.95 -14.95
CA ILE A 664 8.75 23.15 -15.77
C ILE A 664 10.04 23.03 -16.60
N GLY A 665 9.94 23.36 -17.90
CA GLY A 665 11.04 23.25 -18.85
C GLY A 665 11.23 21.87 -19.50
N GLN A 666 10.31 20.90 -19.25
CA GLN A 666 10.18 19.68 -20.05
C GLN A 666 9.12 19.89 -21.14
N GLU A 667 9.38 19.40 -22.34
CA GLU A 667 8.45 19.52 -23.47
C GLU A 667 7.21 18.66 -23.31
N GLY A 668 6.09 19.12 -23.87
CA GLY A 668 4.80 18.41 -23.89
C GLY A 668 4.01 18.56 -22.58
N VAL A 669 2.84 17.91 -22.56
CA VAL A 669 1.90 17.94 -21.44
C VAL A 669 2.04 16.70 -20.56
N ARG A 670 1.52 16.76 -19.34
CA ARG A 670 1.57 15.65 -18.39
C ARG A 670 0.54 14.56 -18.71
N PHE A 671 -0.63 14.92 -19.25
CA PHE A 671 -1.76 14.04 -19.49
C PHE A 671 -2.21 14.15 -20.94
N VAL A 672 -2.32 13.01 -21.63
CA VAL A 672 -2.76 12.93 -23.03
C VAL A 672 -3.87 11.89 -23.10
N SER A 673 -5.03 12.27 -23.64
CA SER A 673 -6.15 11.34 -23.82
C SER A 673 -5.73 10.14 -24.65
N VAL A 674 -6.19 8.94 -24.30
CA VAL A 674 -6.00 7.76 -25.13
C VAL A 674 -6.72 7.97 -26.46
N ALA A 675 -6.08 7.65 -27.57
CA ALA A 675 -6.65 7.83 -28.90
C ALA A 675 -8.00 7.12 -29.05
N LYS A 676 -8.95 7.78 -29.72
CA LYS A 676 -10.32 7.31 -29.95
C LYS A 676 -10.35 5.89 -30.54
N GLU A 677 -9.47 5.61 -31.49
CA GLU A 677 -9.40 4.32 -32.16
C GLU A 677 -9.05 3.18 -31.18
N LYS A 678 -8.10 3.45 -30.25
CA LYS A 678 -7.71 2.51 -29.20
C LYS A 678 -8.82 2.27 -28.18
N GLN A 679 -9.54 3.32 -27.81
CA GLN A 679 -10.70 3.20 -26.91
C GLN A 679 -11.83 2.38 -27.55
N SER A 680 -12.16 2.63 -28.82
CA SER A 680 -13.17 1.85 -29.57
C SER A 680 -12.71 0.40 -29.75
N GLU A 681 -11.43 0.14 -30.09
CA GLU A 681 -10.85 -1.21 -30.17
C GLU A 681 -11.04 -1.97 -28.85
N ALA A 682 -10.77 -1.31 -27.71
CA ALA A 682 -10.95 -1.89 -26.37
C ALA A 682 -12.41 -2.26 -26.10
N VAL A 683 -13.37 -1.40 -26.45
CA VAL A 683 -14.81 -1.70 -26.33
C VAL A 683 -15.18 -2.91 -27.18
N GLN A 684 -14.79 -2.94 -28.45
CA GLN A 684 -15.09 -4.07 -29.35
C GLN A 684 -14.46 -5.37 -28.86
N PHE A 685 -13.23 -5.31 -28.33
CA PHE A 685 -12.59 -6.48 -27.74
C PHE A 685 -13.37 -7.02 -26.54
N LEU A 686 -13.81 -6.15 -25.62
CA LEU A 686 -14.60 -6.55 -24.45
C LEU A 686 -15.96 -7.13 -24.85
N LEU A 687 -16.61 -6.56 -25.85
CA LEU A 687 -17.87 -7.08 -26.37
C LEU A 687 -17.71 -8.50 -26.93
N GLN A 688 -16.57 -8.84 -27.51
CA GLN A 688 -16.28 -10.15 -28.12
C GLN A 688 -15.75 -11.18 -27.12
N ASN A 689 -15.05 -10.76 -26.04
CA ASN A 689 -14.32 -11.67 -25.16
C ASN A 689 -14.82 -11.65 -23.70
N ALA A 690 -15.20 -10.47 -23.16
CA ALA A 690 -15.70 -10.34 -21.79
C ALA A 690 -17.22 -10.57 -21.70
N PHE A 691 -17.97 -10.04 -22.67
CA PHE A 691 -19.44 -10.03 -22.67
C PHE A 691 -20.06 -11.12 -23.53
N GLN A 692 -19.30 -12.04 -24.03
CA GLN A 692 -19.75 -13.35 -24.49
C GLN A 692 -19.68 -14.39 -23.38
N THR A 693 -20.29 -15.54 -23.59
CA THR A 693 -20.21 -16.67 -22.66
C THR A 693 -18.80 -17.26 -22.69
N PRO A 694 -18.02 -17.23 -21.58
CA PRO A 694 -16.62 -17.68 -21.56
C PRO A 694 -16.51 -19.21 -21.52
N MET A 695 -16.71 -19.87 -22.66
CA MET A 695 -16.86 -21.34 -22.76
C MET A 695 -15.64 -22.11 -22.20
N PHE A 696 -14.42 -21.57 -22.29
CA PHE A 696 -13.23 -22.25 -21.77
C PHE A 696 -13.25 -22.40 -20.24
N MET A 697 -14.02 -21.59 -19.51
CA MET A 697 -14.21 -21.70 -18.06
C MET A 697 -15.38 -22.65 -17.71
N ILE A 698 -16.31 -22.92 -18.64
CA ILE A 698 -17.52 -23.69 -18.38
C ILE A 698 -17.27 -25.16 -18.70
N ARG A 699 -16.50 -25.83 -17.83
CA ARG A 699 -16.11 -27.22 -17.97
C ARG A 699 -16.87 -28.09 -16.96
N PRO A 700 -17.90 -28.86 -17.40
CA PRO A 700 -18.73 -29.66 -16.52
C PRO A 700 -17.92 -30.65 -15.68
N GLU A 701 -16.85 -31.24 -16.23
CA GLU A 701 -15.98 -32.18 -15.57
C GLU A 701 -15.21 -31.57 -14.38
N ILE A 702 -14.88 -30.27 -14.42
CA ILE A 702 -14.28 -29.53 -13.32
C ILE A 702 -15.36 -29.06 -12.34
N LEU A 703 -16.36 -28.36 -12.86
CA LEU A 703 -17.38 -27.69 -12.06
C LEU A 703 -18.16 -28.64 -11.16
N ARG A 704 -18.51 -29.84 -11.66
CA ARG A 704 -19.22 -30.85 -10.87
C ARG A 704 -18.37 -31.49 -9.76
N ARG A 705 -17.06 -31.28 -9.74
CA ARG A 705 -16.17 -31.72 -8.66
C ARG A 705 -16.04 -30.69 -7.55
N ILE A 706 -16.15 -29.41 -7.90
CA ILE A 706 -15.86 -28.31 -6.96
C ILE A 706 -17.11 -27.62 -6.40
N GLN A 707 -18.26 -27.76 -7.08
CA GLN A 707 -19.50 -27.09 -6.64
C GLN A 707 -20.77 -27.78 -7.16
N VAL A 708 -21.84 -27.66 -6.38
CA VAL A 708 -23.17 -28.16 -6.75
C VAL A 708 -23.89 -27.13 -7.61
N THR A 709 -23.76 -25.84 -7.28
CA THR A 709 -24.39 -24.67 -7.90
C THR A 709 -23.41 -23.51 -7.93
N GLY A 710 -23.75 -22.43 -8.67
CA GLY A 710 -23.02 -21.15 -8.59
C GLY A 710 -22.14 -20.82 -9.81
N VAL A 711 -22.04 -21.69 -10.83
CA VAL A 711 -21.25 -21.37 -12.04
C VAL A 711 -21.81 -20.15 -12.77
N VAL A 712 -23.12 -20.05 -12.87
CA VAL A 712 -23.80 -18.94 -13.53
C VAL A 712 -23.55 -17.63 -12.79
N ASP A 713 -23.58 -17.67 -11.44
CA ASP A 713 -23.29 -16.50 -10.60
C ASP A 713 -21.81 -16.11 -10.62
N ARG A 714 -20.89 -17.07 -10.72
CA ARG A 714 -19.45 -16.81 -10.85
C ARG A 714 -19.12 -16.05 -12.13
N VAL A 715 -19.67 -16.48 -13.26
CA VAL A 715 -19.53 -15.78 -14.54
C VAL A 715 -20.16 -14.39 -14.46
N ARG A 716 -21.40 -14.29 -13.95
CA ARG A 716 -22.07 -13.00 -13.72
C ARG A 716 -21.21 -12.06 -12.88
N THR A 717 -20.63 -12.56 -11.80
CA THR A 717 -19.81 -11.74 -10.87
C THR A 717 -18.57 -11.20 -11.58
N ALA A 718 -17.88 -12.02 -12.37
CA ALA A 718 -16.72 -11.60 -13.16
C ALA A 718 -17.11 -10.55 -14.21
N GLN A 719 -18.19 -10.80 -14.98
CA GLN A 719 -18.70 -9.85 -15.97
C GLN A 719 -19.19 -8.54 -15.34
N ASN A 720 -19.82 -8.58 -14.15
CA ASN A 720 -20.24 -7.39 -13.41
C ASN A 720 -19.06 -6.53 -12.98
N SER A 721 -17.93 -7.14 -12.62
CA SER A 721 -16.71 -6.40 -12.29
C SER A 721 -16.23 -5.54 -13.47
N ILE A 722 -16.24 -6.13 -14.66
CA ILE A 722 -15.81 -5.48 -15.90
C ILE A 722 -16.83 -4.38 -16.31
N MET A 723 -18.12 -4.72 -16.28
CA MET A 723 -19.21 -3.78 -16.59
C MET A 723 -19.20 -2.59 -15.63
N GLY A 724 -19.06 -2.84 -14.33
CA GLY A 724 -18.99 -1.80 -13.30
C GLY A 724 -17.78 -0.89 -13.45
N ASN A 725 -16.64 -1.43 -13.92
CA ASN A 725 -15.45 -0.66 -14.25
C ASN A 725 -15.67 0.22 -15.49
N LEU A 726 -16.23 -0.33 -16.57
CA LEU A 726 -16.56 0.45 -17.79
C LEU A 726 -17.53 1.59 -17.51
N LEU A 727 -18.57 1.35 -16.72
CA LEU A 727 -19.59 2.32 -16.38
C LEU A 727 -19.32 3.06 -15.07
N GLN A 728 -18.07 3.10 -14.60
CA GLN A 728 -17.69 3.86 -13.39
C GLN A 728 -17.96 5.36 -13.62
N ALA A 729 -18.63 6.04 -12.66
CA ALA A 729 -19.00 7.44 -12.77
C ALA A 729 -17.80 8.34 -13.13
N ALA A 730 -16.70 8.22 -12.39
CA ALA A 730 -15.48 9.00 -12.63
C ALA A 730 -14.89 8.78 -14.06
N ARG A 731 -15.04 7.59 -14.63
CA ARG A 731 -14.61 7.31 -16.00
C ARG A 731 -15.50 8.02 -17.02
N LEU A 732 -16.82 7.90 -16.84
CA LEU A 732 -17.80 8.52 -17.73
C LEU A 732 -17.66 10.06 -17.71
N ASP A 733 -17.42 10.63 -16.52
CA ASP A 733 -17.19 12.07 -16.38
C ASP A 733 -15.88 12.48 -17.04
N ARG A 734 -14.79 11.69 -16.93
CA ARG A 734 -13.56 11.96 -17.69
C ARG A 734 -13.78 11.97 -19.20
N MET A 735 -14.66 11.10 -19.72
CA MET A 735 -14.98 11.11 -21.16
C MET A 735 -15.71 12.40 -21.55
N VAL A 736 -16.52 12.98 -20.67
CA VAL A 736 -17.14 14.32 -20.90
C VAL A 736 -16.07 15.41 -20.95
N GLU A 737 -15.11 15.38 -19.99
CA GLU A 737 -13.98 16.30 -19.99
C GLU A 737 -13.11 16.14 -21.25
N GLN A 738 -12.82 14.93 -21.68
CA GLN A 738 -12.09 14.68 -22.93
C GLN A 738 -12.86 15.22 -24.14
N ALA A 739 -14.19 15.02 -24.19
CA ALA A 739 -15.01 15.58 -25.27
C ALA A 739 -14.99 17.12 -25.29
N ALA A 740 -14.95 17.75 -24.13
CA ALA A 740 -14.88 19.22 -24.02
C ALA A 740 -13.50 19.77 -24.42
N LEU A 741 -12.40 19.07 -24.08
CA LEU A 741 -11.02 19.51 -24.34
C LEU A 741 -10.54 19.16 -25.75
N ASP A 742 -10.82 17.95 -26.22
CA ASP A 742 -10.27 17.40 -27.46
C ASP A 742 -11.26 17.51 -28.63
N GLY A 743 -12.53 17.86 -28.36
CA GLY A 743 -13.55 18.08 -29.38
C GLY A 743 -13.81 16.84 -30.26
N PRO A 744 -13.84 16.98 -31.61
CA PRO A 744 -14.18 15.88 -32.53
C PRO A 744 -13.20 14.69 -32.51
N THR A 745 -11.99 14.85 -31.96
CA THR A 745 -11.00 13.80 -31.87
C THR A 745 -11.20 12.89 -30.65
N ALA A 746 -12.04 13.32 -29.69
CA ALA A 746 -12.39 12.53 -28.53
C ALA A 746 -13.28 11.31 -28.89
N TYR A 747 -13.19 10.27 -28.11
CA TYR A 747 -14.17 9.20 -28.12
C TYR A 747 -15.39 9.64 -27.31
N MET A 748 -16.45 10.02 -28.01
CA MET A 748 -17.60 10.67 -27.41
C MET A 748 -18.37 9.71 -26.47
N PRO A 749 -18.81 10.16 -25.27
CA PRO A 749 -19.61 9.35 -24.35
C PRO A 749 -20.85 8.74 -24.99
N VAL A 750 -21.56 9.50 -25.83
CA VAL A 750 -22.75 9.02 -26.55
C VAL A 750 -22.40 7.89 -27.50
N GLN A 751 -21.27 7.93 -28.18
CA GLN A 751 -20.80 6.87 -29.07
C GLN A 751 -20.45 5.61 -28.27
N PHE A 752 -19.70 5.75 -27.21
CA PHE A 752 -19.33 4.64 -26.31
C PHE A 752 -20.55 3.92 -25.76
N LEU A 753 -21.49 4.66 -25.18
CA LEU A 753 -22.69 4.08 -24.56
C LEU A 753 -23.56 3.36 -25.58
N ALA A 754 -23.70 3.91 -26.78
CA ALA A 754 -24.45 3.27 -27.86
C ALA A 754 -23.80 1.97 -28.39
N GLU A 755 -22.44 1.96 -28.52
CA GLU A 755 -21.66 0.77 -28.88
C GLU A 755 -21.80 -0.31 -27.81
N LEU A 756 -21.68 0.04 -26.55
CA LEU A 756 -21.82 -0.88 -25.42
C LEU A 756 -23.23 -1.49 -25.39
N ARG A 757 -24.30 -0.69 -25.48
CA ARG A 757 -25.66 -1.16 -25.52
C ARG A 757 -25.88 -2.15 -26.67
N LYS A 758 -25.54 -1.77 -27.91
CA LYS A 758 -25.70 -2.63 -29.10
C LYS A 758 -24.94 -3.95 -28.96
N GLY A 759 -23.76 -3.97 -28.37
CA GLY A 759 -22.96 -5.18 -28.17
C GLY A 759 -23.49 -6.08 -27.04
N VAL A 760 -23.96 -5.51 -25.95
CA VAL A 760 -24.58 -6.26 -24.84
C VAL A 760 -25.90 -6.87 -25.26
N TRP A 761 -26.64 -6.23 -26.16
CA TRP A 761 -27.94 -6.64 -26.67
C TRP A 761 -27.88 -7.07 -28.15
N ALA A 762 -26.74 -7.63 -28.59
CA ALA A 762 -26.49 -7.96 -30.00
C ALA A 762 -27.51 -8.95 -30.61
N GLU A 763 -28.14 -9.77 -29.78
CA GLU A 763 -29.17 -10.72 -30.19
C GLU A 763 -30.43 -10.02 -30.74
N LEU A 764 -30.72 -8.80 -30.29
CA LEU A 764 -31.88 -8.03 -30.78
C LEU A 764 -31.75 -7.65 -32.27
N ALA A 765 -30.53 -7.57 -32.82
CA ALA A 765 -30.26 -7.30 -34.21
C ALA A 765 -30.61 -8.50 -35.13
N LYS A 766 -30.87 -9.68 -34.56
CA LYS A 766 -31.20 -10.93 -35.27
C LYS A 766 -32.47 -11.52 -34.65
N PRO A 767 -33.66 -11.04 -35.04
CA PRO A 767 -34.96 -11.51 -34.50
C PRO A 767 -35.06 -13.05 -34.53
N GLY A 768 -35.56 -13.63 -33.42
CA GLY A 768 -35.67 -15.08 -33.29
C GLY A 768 -34.45 -15.78 -32.65
N THR A 769 -33.37 -15.07 -32.44
CA THR A 769 -32.18 -15.63 -31.73
C THR A 769 -32.52 -15.90 -30.26
N ALA A 770 -32.29 -17.12 -29.78
CA ALA A 770 -32.41 -17.45 -28.36
C ALA A 770 -31.25 -16.84 -27.57
N ILE A 771 -31.55 -16.20 -26.45
CA ILE A 771 -30.54 -15.62 -25.53
C ILE A 771 -30.25 -16.67 -24.47
N ASP A 772 -28.99 -17.11 -24.36
CA ASP A 772 -28.60 -18.09 -23.35
C ASP A 772 -28.62 -17.52 -21.92
N ILE A 773 -28.52 -18.39 -20.91
CA ILE A 773 -28.65 -18.01 -19.50
C ILE A 773 -27.54 -17.03 -19.04
N TYR A 774 -26.33 -17.15 -19.54
CA TYR A 774 -25.22 -16.28 -19.18
C TYR A 774 -25.41 -14.89 -19.78
N ARG A 775 -25.82 -14.82 -21.03
CA ARG A 775 -26.15 -13.55 -21.72
C ARG A 775 -27.33 -12.85 -21.06
N ARG A 776 -28.42 -13.58 -20.72
CA ARG A 776 -29.53 -12.99 -19.95
C ARG A 776 -29.08 -12.40 -18.62
N ASN A 777 -28.13 -13.04 -17.91
CA ASN A 777 -27.58 -12.50 -16.67
C ASN A 777 -26.71 -11.26 -16.91
N LEU A 778 -25.90 -11.25 -17.95
CA LEU A 778 -25.13 -10.07 -18.35
C LEU A 778 -26.04 -8.87 -18.65
N GLN A 779 -27.11 -9.10 -19.42
CA GLN A 779 -28.08 -8.08 -19.78
C GLN A 779 -28.81 -7.50 -18.56
N ARG A 780 -29.15 -8.33 -17.56
CA ARG A 780 -29.65 -7.85 -16.25
C ARG A 780 -28.58 -7.04 -15.48
N SER A 781 -27.35 -7.47 -15.56
CA SER A 781 -26.23 -6.76 -14.91
C SER A 781 -25.98 -5.39 -15.52
N TYR A 782 -26.10 -5.26 -16.84
CA TYR A 782 -26.05 -3.98 -17.55
C TYR A 782 -27.13 -3.02 -17.02
N LEU A 783 -28.39 -3.47 -16.91
CA LEU A 783 -29.46 -2.65 -16.36
C LEU A 783 -29.23 -2.27 -14.91
N GLY A 784 -28.83 -3.24 -14.07
CA GLY A 784 -28.53 -2.97 -12.67
C GLY A 784 -27.39 -1.96 -12.48
N THR A 785 -26.36 -2.01 -13.34
CA THR A 785 -25.27 -1.04 -13.29
C THR A 785 -25.75 0.36 -13.71
N ILE A 786 -26.56 0.47 -14.76
CA ILE A 786 -27.14 1.77 -15.16
C ILE A 786 -28.09 2.30 -14.09
N ASP A 787 -28.89 1.45 -13.47
CA ASP A 787 -29.76 1.86 -12.36
C ASP A 787 -28.95 2.43 -11.21
N ASP A 788 -27.83 1.79 -10.85
CA ASP A 788 -26.90 2.31 -9.82
C ASP A 788 -26.31 3.68 -10.19
N ARG A 789 -26.08 3.97 -11.47
CA ARG A 789 -25.59 5.28 -11.93
C ARG A 789 -26.67 6.34 -12.00
N LEU A 790 -27.92 5.97 -12.28
CA LEU A 790 -29.03 6.93 -12.35
C LEU A 790 -29.66 7.21 -11.00
N ASN A 791 -29.65 6.23 -10.09
CA ASN A 791 -30.51 6.21 -8.91
C ASN A 791 -29.78 5.73 -7.64
N GLY A 792 -28.46 5.54 -7.70
CA GLY A 792 -27.62 5.10 -6.60
C GLY A 792 -26.92 6.24 -5.86
N ASN A 793 -25.91 5.90 -5.04
CA ASN A 793 -25.17 6.87 -4.23
C ASN A 793 -23.94 7.45 -4.95
N THR A 794 -23.57 6.93 -6.12
CA THR A 794 -22.41 7.37 -6.92
C THR A 794 -22.91 7.78 -8.29
N GLU A 795 -23.53 8.95 -8.35
CA GLU A 795 -24.09 9.48 -9.59
C GLU A 795 -23.00 10.16 -10.41
N PRO A 796 -22.93 9.90 -11.74
CA PRO A 796 -22.13 10.70 -12.66
C PRO A 796 -22.77 12.06 -12.92
N SER A 797 -22.12 12.90 -13.71
CA SER A 797 -22.60 14.22 -14.12
C SER A 797 -24.00 14.14 -14.78
N ASP A 798 -24.71 15.29 -14.77
CA ASP A 798 -26.04 15.38 -15.38
C ASP A 798 -26.02 15.06 -16.87
N GLU A 799 -24.94 15.40 -17.58
CA GLU A 799 -24.75 15.02 -18.98
C GLU A 799 -24.78 13.51 -19.18
N ILE A 800 -23.97 12.76 -18.40
CA ILE A 800 -23.95 11.29 -18.47
C ILE A 800 -25.31 10.70 -18.08
N ARG A 801 -25.95 11.25 -17.06
CA ARG A 801 -27.29 10.78 -16.64
C ARG A 801 -28.32 10.97 -17.74
N ALA A 802 -28.27 12.09 -18.49
CA ALA A 802 -29.13 12.32 -19.64
C ALA A 802 -28.88 11.29 -20.76
N LEU A 803 -27.60 11.00 -21.07
CA LEU A 803 -27.22 10.01 -22.06
C LEU A 803 -27.70 8.60 -21.67
N LEU A 804 -27.47 8.17 -20.41
CA LEU A 804 -27.92 6.87 -19.90
C LEU A 804 -29.45 6.69 -20.00
N ARG A 805 -30.22 7.74 -19.67
CA ARG A 805 -31.69 7.70 -19.89
C ARG A 805 -32.04 7.58 -21.37
N GLY A 806 -31.27 8.23 -22.25
CA GLY A 806 -31.41 8.11 -23.71
C GLY A 806 -31.19 6.68 -24.18
N GLU A 807 -30.12 6.04 -23.69
CA GLU A 807 -29.77 4.65 -24.04
C GLU A 807 -30.85 3.64 -23.57
N LEU A 808 -31.42 3.84 -22.36
CA LEU A 808 -32.52 2.99 -21.87
C LEU A 808 -33.79 3.13 -22.74
N ARG A 809 -34.12 4.34 -23.20
CA ARG A 809 -35.26 4.55 -24.12
C ARG A 809 -35.00 3.88 -25.47
N ALA A 810 -33.79 3.99 -26.01
CA ALA A 810 -33.41 3.33 -27.26
C ALA A 810 -33.50 1.79 -27.10
N LEU A 811 -33.04 1.27 -25.97
CA LEU A 811 -33.10 -0.15 -25.65
C LEU A 811 -34.56 -0.65 -25.60
N ASP A 812 -35.50 0.10 -24.97
CA ASP A 812 -36.93 -0.31 -24.94
C ASP A 812 -37.50 -0.48 -26.34
N VAL A 813 -37.19 0.44 -27.25
CA VAL A 813 -37.62 0.36 -28.67
C VAL A 813 -37.04 -0.88 -29.36
N GLU A 814 -35.75 -1.16 -29.16
CA GLU A 814 -35.06 -2.33 -29.73
C GLU A 814 -35.63 -3.64 -29.20
N ILE A 815 -35.92 -3.73 -27.89
CA ILE A 815 -36.50 -4.90 -27.26
C ILE A 815 -37.93 -5.14 -27.82
N GLN A 816 -38.74 -4.09 -27.94
CA GLN A 816 -40.08 -4.20 -28.49
C GLN A 816 -40.05 -4.79 -29.92
N ALA A 817 -39.10 -4.33 -30.75
CA ALA A 817 -38.93 -4.86 -32.11
C ALA A 817 -38.45 -6.32 -32.09
N GLY A 818 -37.48 -6.66 -31.23
CA GLY A 818 -36.91 -7.99 -31.13
C GLY A 818 -37.89 -9.06 -30.58
N MET A 819 -38.83 -8.65 -29.72
CA MET A 819 -39.84 -9.57 -29.18
C MET A 819 -40.77 -10.15 -30.23
N ALA A 820 -41.08 -9.40 -31.29
CA ALA A 820 -42.05 -9.80 -32.33
C ALA A 820 -41.68 -11.10 -33.06
N GLY A 821 -40.36 -11.42 -33.18
CA GLY A 821 -39.86 -12.63 -33.84
C GLY A 821 -39.45 -13.77 -32.91
N THR A 822 -39.54 -13.58 -31.60
CA THR A 822 -38.99 -14.53 -30.62
C THR A 822 -39.91 -15.68 -30.31
N THR A 823 -39.51 -16.91 -30.58
CA THR A 823 -40.24 -18.16 -30.29
C THR A 823 -39.80 -18.81 -28.97
N ASP A 824 -38.55 -18.63 -28.54
CA ASP A 824 -38.05 -19.16 -27.29
C ASP A 824 -38.72 -18.50 -26.07
N THR A 825 -39.36 -19.33 -25.22
CA THR A 825 -40.15 -18.87 -24.07
C THR A 825 -39.30 -18.17 -23.03
N ALA A 826 -38.05 -18.64 -22.75
CA ALA A 826 -37.18 -18.05 -21.75
C ALA A 826 -36.69 -16.67 -22.21
N THR A 827 -36.31 -16.54 -23.49
CA THR A 827 -35.92 -15.26 -24.09
C THR A 827 -37.05 -14.27 -24.07
N ARG A 828 -38.29 -14.69 -24.49
CA ARG A 828 -39.46 -13.82 -24.47
C ARG A 828 -39.76 -13.26 -23.07
N ARG A 829 -39.78 -14.11 -22.05
CA ARG A 829 -40.00 -13.68 -20.65
C ARG A 829 -38.89 -12.76 -20.16
N HIS A 830 -37.66 -13.05 -20.53
CA HIS A 830 -36.54 -12.19 -20.19
C HIS A 830 -36.67 -10.78 -20.79
N LEU A 831 -37.01 -10.70 -22.07
CA LEU A 831 -37.21 -9.41 -22.76
C LEU A 831 -38.42 -8.65 -22.20
N GLN A 832 -39.51 -9.35 -21.83
CA GLN A 832 -40.65 -8.74 -21.13
C GLN A 832 -40.23 -8.13 -19.78
N ASP A 833 -39.56 -8.93 -18.92
CA ASP A 833 -39.03 -8.49 -17.62
C ASP A 833 -38.07 -7.31 -17.77
N THR A 834 -37.21 -7.32 -18.79
CA THR A 834 -36.30 -6.22 -19.12
C THR A 834 -37.03 -4.91 -19.38
N ARG A 835 -38.12 -4.92 -20.15
CA ARG A 835 -38.93 -3.72 -20.42
C ARG A 835 -39.57 -3.17 -19.15
N ASP A 836 -40.05 -4.04 -18.27
CA ASP A 836 -40.62 -3.66 -16.99
C ASP A 836 -39.55 -3.00 -16.08
N GLN A 837 -38.32 -3.55 -16.09
CA GLN A 837 -37.17 -2.96 -15.38
C GLN A 837 -36.78 -1.60 -15.96
N VAL A 838 -36.68 -1.44 -17.29
CA VAL A 838 -36.38 -0.16 -17.94
C VAL A 838 -37.43 0.91 -17.56
N THR A 839 -38.70 0.54 -17.56
CA THR A 839 -39.79 1.43 -17.13
C THR A 839 -39.61 1.87 -15.68
N THR A 840 -39.25 0.93 -14.78
CA THR A 840 -39.03 1.19 -13.36
C THR A 840 -37.81 2.11 -13.15
N ILE A 841 -36.71 1.87 -13.87
CA ILE A 841 -35.47 2.67 -13.76
C ILE A 841 -35.74 4.13 -14.20
N LEU A 842 -36.56 4.32 -15.21
CA LEU A 842 -36.86 5.64 -15.78
C LEU A 842 -37.98 6.39 -15.04
N ASP A 843 -38.73 5.75 -14.14
CA ASP A 843 -39.76 6.43 -13.34
C ASP A 843 -39.17 7.10 -12.12
N PRO A 844 -39.12 8.44 -12.04
CA PRO A 844 -38.59 9.15 -10.90
C PRO A 844 -39.41 9.00 -9.60
N ARG A 845 -40.61 8.42 -9.69
CA ARG A 845 -41.56 8.21 -8.58
C ARG A 845 -41.47 6.79 -8.01
N ALA A 846 -40.76 5.89 -8.65
CA ALA A 846 -40.60 4.53 -8.14
C ALA A 846 -39.91 4.54 -6.79
N MET A 847 -40.64 4.29 -5.70
CA MET A 847 -40.08 4.12 -4.37
C MET A 847 -39.18 2.86 -4.36
N ARG A 848 -37.91 3.09 -4.11
CA ARG A 848 -36.90 2.01 -4.13
C ARG A 848 -36.64 1.51 -2.72
N THR A 849 -37.35 0.45 -2.32
CA THR A 849 -36.89 -0.41 -1.23
C THR A 849 -35.74 -1.26 -1.77
N ARG A 850 -34.53 -0.82 -1.55
CA ARG A 850 -33.34 -1.57 -1.94
C ARG A 850 -33.13 -2.74 -0.98
N THR A 851 -33.32 -3.94 -1.47
CA THR A 851 -32.67 -5.11 -0.89
C THR A 851 -31.21 -5.07 -1.35
N PRO A 852 -30.22 -5.00 -0.45
CA PRO A 852 -28.81 -5.06 -0.85
C PRO A 852 -28.59 -6.35 -1.64
N ASP A 853 -27.95 -6.26 -2.80
CA ASP A 853 -27.50 -7.43 -3.55
C ASP A 853 -26.53 -8.22 -2.64
N PRO A 854 -26.84 -9.49 -2.27
CA PRO A 854 -25.95 -10.29 -1.43
C PRO A 854 -24.56 -10.45 -2.02
N ALA A 855 -24.39 -10.32 -3.35
CA ALA A 855 -23.11 -10.32 -4.03
C ALA A 855 -22.33 -9.00 -3.85
N ALA A 856 -22.99 -7.87 -3.57
CA ALA A 856 -22.34 -6.59 -3.28
C ALA A 856 -21.79 -6.54 -1.84
N ALA A 857 -22.44 -7.22 -0.88
CA ALA A 857 -21.99 -7.31 0.50
C ALA A 857 -20.64 -8.07 0.66
N GLY A 858 -20.28 -8.92 -0.30
CA GLY A 858 -18.98 -9.62 -0.34
C GLY A 858 -17.83 -8.79 -0.94
N ARG A 859 -18.11 -7.59 -1.50
CA ARG A 859 -17.11 -6.78 -2.23
C ARG A 859 -16.49 -5.63 -1.43
N GLY A 860 -16.96 -5.35 -0.24
CA GLY A 860 -16.35 -4.34 0.64
C GLY A 860 -15.08 -4.84 1.32
N GLY A 861 -14.09 -5.41 0.62
CA GLY A 861 -12.97 -6.00 1.31
C GLY A 861 -11.75 -6.45 0.49
N ARG A 862 -11.68 -6.09 -0.78
CA ARG A 862 -10.44 -6.26 -1.55
C ARG A 862 -9.96 -4.92 -2.12
N GLY A 863 -9.87 -3.94 -1.26
CA GLY A 863 -8.96 -2.84 -1.48
C GLY A 863 -7.56 -3.35 -1.17
N GLY A 864 -6.67 -3.27 -2.14
CA GLY A 864 -5.30 -3.69 -1.97
C GLY A 864 -4.70 -3.13 -0.69
N VAL A 865 -4.03 -3.95 0.04
CA VAL A 865 -3.16 -3.52 1.11
C VAL A 865 -2.01 -2.77 0.42
N ARG A 866 -1.97 -1.47 0.65
CA ARG A 866 -0.82 -0.62 0.34
C ARG A 866 0.33 -0.98 1.27
#